data_8511b6e559a3ea08b186e4210863df79
#
_entry.id   8511b6e559a3ea08b186e4210863df79
#
_cell.length_a   1.000
_cell.length_b   1.000
_cell.length_c   1.000
_cell.angle_alpha   90.00
_cell.angle_beta   90.00
_cell.angle_gamma   90.00
#
_symmetry.space_group_name_H-M   'P 1'
#
loop_
_entity.id
_entity.type
_entity.pdbx_description
1 polymer ?
#
loop_
_entity_poly.entity_id
_entity_poly.type
_entity_poly.pdbx_seq_one_letter_code
_entity_poly.pdbx_strand_id
1 'polypeptide(L)'
;MDNQSNYNNGNNGYGGGGYGSGGPGNNGSNGNNNNNGNNGDNNNKNNKNGQMIMVFILVSLVSLFIMSMVMNRYTSMSTSEISYSDFLQMVEDGKVESVEFDSYQINITPVSENKNSYLQEQTYYCGRLDDPDLLPLLKDKGITISRVIPDNTSTWIYNILSFLLPLVLIWILMGVLMKRMGGGAMGVGKSTAKVYVEKTTGVTFKDVAGQDEAKESLQEVVDFLHNTKKYREIGAKLPKGALLVGPPGTGKTLLAKAVAGEAGVPFFSLAGSDFVEMFVGVGASRVRDLFKEAQKQAPCIIFIDEIDAIGKSRDSRYGGGNDEREQTLNQLLAEMDGFDTSKGLLILAATNRPEVLDKALLRPGRFDRRIIVDKPDLKGRLETLKVHSKDVLMDETVDLDALALATAGLVGSDLANMINEAAINAVKKGRKYVNQADLFEAFELVAVGGKEKKDRVMSDKERKIVSYHEVGHAIVTALQKNTEPVQKITIVPRTMGALGYTLQTPEEEKFLQTKDELLAKITTYMAGRAAEVLVFSSATSGAANDIENATAIARAMVTQYGMSDKFGMMCLATTENQYLDNRAGLICGEETAAQIDGEVLSIINKCYDDAMQLLIENRESLDKISEYLYEHETITGKEFMKIFREIKGIPEPEEESTKKSFMEQAMDAERQSKGNDGE
;
A
#
# COMPACT_ATOMS: atom_id res chain seq x y z
N MET A 1 -19.74 -27.94 47.02
CA MET A 1 -18.70 -27.45 47.93
C MET A 1 -17.80 -26.60 47.06
N ASP A 2 -18.24 -25.41 46.72
CA ASP A 2 -18.00 -24.10 47.38
C ASP A 2 -16.51 -23.80 47.57
N ASN A 3 -15.97 -22.91 46.78
CA ASN A 3 -15.70 -21.56 47.24
C ASN A 3 -15.23 -20.63 46.09
N GLN A 4 -15.99 -19.58 45.95
CA GLN A 4 -15.65 -18.33 45.25
C GLN A 4 -14.63 -17.53 46.07
N SER A 5 -13.77 -16.75 45.42
CA SER A 5 -13.48 -15.39 45.90
C SER A 5 -12.98 -14.50 44.77
N ASN A 6 -13.82 -13.51 44.50
CA ASN A 6 -13.50 -12.22 43.89
C ASN A 6 -12.32 -11.50 44.57
N TYR A 7 -11.52 -10.78 43.81
CA TYR A 7 -11.09 -9.43 44.21
C TYR A 7 -10.93 -8.49 42.97
N ASN A 8 -11.39 -7.32 43.23
CA ASN A 8 -11.67 -6.20 42.35
C ASN A 8 -10.57 -5.13 42.45
N ASN A 9 -10.45 -4.30 41.42
CA ASN A 9 -10.03 -2.90 41.38
C ASN A 9 -8.58 -2.47 41.65
N GLY A 10 -8.11 -1.62 40.75
CA GLY A 10 -6.96 -0.72 40.94
C GLY A 10 -6.62 0.11 39.72
N ASN A 11 -7.45 1.10 39.45
CA ASN A 11 -7.22 2.25 38.58
C ASN A 11 -6.03 3.08 39.10
N ASN A 12 -5.09 3.53 38.25
CA ASN A 12 -4.42 4.83 38.40
C ASN A 12 -3.72 5.25 37.12
N GLY A 13 -4.18 6.38 36.58
CA GLY A 13 -3.53 7.16 35.55
C GLY A 13 -2.54 8.16 36.18
N TYR A 14 -1.55 8.52 35.39
CA TYR A 14 -0.78 9.79 35.41
C TYR A 14 -0.32 9.94 33.97
N GLY A 15 -0.51 11.01 33.22
CA GLY A 15 -0.48 12.40 33.57
C GLY A 15 0.82 13.04 33.14
N GLY A 16 0.80 13.73 31.98
CA GLY A 16 1.46 14.99 31.83
C GLY A 16 2.89 15.05 31.28
N GLY A 17 3.10 15.88 30.29
CA GLY A 17 4.37 16.54 30.08
C GLY A 17 4.75 16.80 28.63
N GLY A 18 4.18 17.85 28.01
CA GLY A 18 4.70 18.43 26.79
C GLY A 18 5.91 19.34 27.10
N TYR A 19 6.83 19.44 26.14
CA TYR A 19 7.67 20.63 25.95
C TYR A 19 7.84 20.89 24.45
N GLY A 20 7.39 22.07 24.06
CA GLY A 20 7.74 22.71 22.80
C GLY A 20 8.98 23.60 22.98
N SER A 21 9.60 23.89 21.88
CA SER A 21 10.36 25.09 21.53
C SER A 21 11.04 24.79 20.19
N GLY A 22 11.00 25.56 19.16
CA GLY A 22 11.10 26.98 18.97
C GLY A 22 12.04 27.12 17.80
N GLY A 23 11.62 27.75 16.70
CA GLY A 23 12.46 28.06 15.55
C GLY A 23 13.54 29.12 15.91
N PRO A 24 14.26 29.72 15.01
CA PRO A 24 13.78 30.40 13.80
C PRO A 24 14.69 30.29 12.54
N GLY A 25 14.16 30.53 11.38
CA GLY A 25 14.40 31.65 10.50
C GLY A 25 15.72 31.74 9.72
N ASN A 26 15.75 31.82 8.44
CA ASN A 26 15.90 33.02 7.66
C ASN A 26 16.57 32.79 6.29
N ASN A 27 16.03 33.44 5.27
CA ASN A 27 16.63 34.04 4.09
C ASN A 27 17.50 33.18 3.16
N GLY A 28 17.35 33.22 1.88
CA GLY A 28 16.89 34.25 0.96
C GLY A 28 17.46 33.96 -0.41
N SER A 29 16.82 34.53 -1.39
CA SER A 29 17.41 35.06 -2.62
C SER A 29 17.38 34.23 -3.90
N ASN A 30 16.48 34.62 -4.76
CA ASN A 30 16.66 35.09 -6.14
C ASN A 30 17.37 34.23 -7.18
N GLY A 31 16.64 33.93 -8.23
CA GLY A 31 17.17 33.45 -9.50
C GLY A 31 16.09 33.25 -10.54
N ASN A 32 15.79 34.36 -11.19
CA ASN A 32 14.98 34.47 -12.41
C ASN A 32 15.55 33.57 -13.52
N ASN A 33 14.72 32.76 -14.19
CA ASN A 33 14.78 32.77 -15.65
C ASN A 33 13.55 32.16 -16.32
N ASN A 34 13.03 32.86 -17.26
CA ASN A 34 12.03 32.56 -18.25
C ASN A 34 12.37 31.25 -19.01
N ASN A 35 11.38 30.37 -19.24
CA ASN A 35 11.03 30.12 -20.63
C ASN A 35 9.65 29.45 -20.79
N ASN A 36 9.02 29.90 -21.79
CA ASN A 36 7.76 29.66 -22.46
C ASN A 36 7.53 28.17 -22.79
N GLY A 37 6.27 27.69 -22.57
CA GLY A 37 5.84 26.38 -23.07
C GLY A 37 4.39 26.12 -22.69
N ASN A 38 3.51 26.63 -23.52
CA ASN A 38 2.08 26.39 -23.62
C ASN A 38 1.70 24.91 -23.43
N ASN A 39 0.82 24.58 -22.47
CA ASN A 39 -0.33 23.70 -22.73
C ASN A 39 -1.22 23.49 -21.48
N GLY A 40 -2.49 23.83 -21.65
CA GLY A 40 -3.60 22.99 -21.21
C GLY A 40 -4.22 23.30 -19.86
N ASP A 41 -4.98 24.40 -19.81
CA ASP A 41 -6.15 24.55 -18.93
C ASP A 41 -7.02 23.31 -18.90
N ASN A 42 -7.11 22.62 -17.78
CA ASN A 42 -8.30 21.80 -17.46
C ASN A 42 -8.49 21.37 -15.99
N ASN A 43 -7.93 22.09 -15.01
CA ASN A 43 -8.13 21.70 -13.60
C ASN A 43 -8.80 22.77 -12.71
N ASN A 44 -9.52 23.75 -13.31
CA ASN A 44 -10.11 24.86 -12.54
C ASN A 44 -11.65 24.94 -12.62
N LYS A 45 -12.35 23.90 -13.07
CA LYS A 45 -13.82 23.90 -13.12
C LYS A 45 -14.51 23.31 -11.88
N ASN A 46 -13.88 22.46 -11.11
CA ASN A 46 -14.52 21.84 -9.94
C ASN A 46 -14.48 22.70 -8.66
N ASN A 47 -13.57 23.66 -8.57
CA ASN A 47 -13.48 24.52 -7.38
C ASN A 47 -14.41 25.74 -7.45
N LYS A 48 -14.87 26.15 -8.64
CA LYS A 48 -15.81 27.29 -8.81
C LYS A 48 -17.22 26.95 -8.36
N ASN A 49 -17.67 25.71 -8.48
CA ASN A 49 -19.01 25.31 -8.08
C ASN A 49 -19.17 25.21 -6.56
N GLY A 50 -18.18 24.73 -5.84
CA GLY A 50 -18.17 24.72 -4.37
C GLY A 50 -18.12 26.13 -3.77
N GLN A 51 -17.34 27.03 -4.35
CA GLN A 51 -17.28 28.42 -3.94
C GLN A 51 -18.58 29.17 -4.24
N MET A 52 -19.26 28.93 -5.37
CA MET A 52 -20.55 29.54 -5.68
C MET A 52 -21.65 29.07 -4.72
N ILE A 53 -21.69 27.80 -4.33
CA ILE A 53 -22.65 27.29 -3.34
C ILE A 53 -22.41 27.94 -1.97
N MET A 54 -21.15 28.06 -1.57
CA MET A 54 -20.78 28.70 -0.30
C MET A 54 -21.12 30.19 -0.27
N VAL A 55 -20.89 30.92 -1.37
CA VAL A 55 -21.28 32.32 -1.53
C VAL A 55 -22.80 32.46 -1.51
N PHE A 56 -23.54 31.53 -2.11
CA PHE A 56 -25.01 31.57 -2.14
C PHE A 56 -25.63 31.33 -0.76
N ILE A 57 -25.07 30.38 0.03
CA ILE A 57 -25.49 30.16 1.42
C ILE A 57 -25.17 31.39 2.28
N LEU A 58 -24.02 31.99 2.10
CA LEU A 58 -23.61 33.18 2.82
C LEU A 58 -24.51 34.37 2.52
N VAL A 59 -24.86 34.62 1.23
CA VAL A 59 -25.75 35.70 0.79
C VAL A 59 -27.16 35.45 1.32
N SER A 60 -27.68 34.23 1.34
CA SER A 60 -28.99 33.89 1.89
C SER A 60 -29.03 34.11 3.42
N LEU A 61 -28.01 33.74 4.15
CA LEU A 61 -27.89 33.96 5.59
C LEU A 61 -27.80 35.47 5.91
N VAL A 62 -27.02 36.21 5.13
CA VAL A 62 -26.89 37.66 5.29
C VAL A 62 -28.22 38.37 4.95
N SER A 63 -28.95 37.93 3.92
CA SER A 63 -30.27 38.47 3.56
C SER A 63 -31.31 38.21 4.66
N LEU A 64 -31.35 37.00 5.24
CA LEU A 64 -32.22 36.68 6.38
C LEU A 64 -31.84 37.48 7.62
N PHE A 65 -30.57 37.71 7.87
CA PHE A 65 -30.09 38.50 9.01
C PHE A 65 -30.47 40.00 8.82
N ILE A 66 -30.30 40.56 7.62
CA ILE A 66 -30.69 41.93 7.31
C ILE A 66 -32.23 42.10 7.43
N MET A 67 -32.99 41.13 6.93
CA MET A 67 -34.44 41.14 7.02
C MET A 67 -34.93 41.06 8.48
N SER A 68 -34.32 40.23 9.29
CA SER A 68 -34.57 40.14 10.74
C SER A 68 -34.21 41.45 11.45
N MET A 69 -33.12 42.10 11.08
CA MET A 69 -32.68 43.36 11.66
C MET A 69 -33.58 44.52 11.28
N VAL A 70 -34.09 44.55 10.03
CA VAL A 70 -35.05 45.56 9.55
C VAL A 70 -36.39 45.34 10.25
N MET A 71 -36.90 44.14 10.35
CA MET A 71 -38.16 43.84 11.07
C MET A 71 -38.10 44.23 12.55
N ASN A 72 -36.99 43.86 13.23
CA ASN A 72 -36.82 44.26 14.66
C ASN A 72 -36.73 45.79 14.85
N ARG A 73 -36.20 46.51 13.87
CA ARG A 73 -36.10 47.97 13.95
C ARG A 73 -37.43 48.67 13.68
N TYR A 74 -38.28 48.06 12.82
CA TYR A 74 -39.65 48.57 12.61
C TYR A 74 -40.57 48.42 13.79
N THR A 75 -40.46 47.35 14.56
CA THR A 75 -41.30 47.10 15.77
C THR A 75 -40.85 47.87 17.00
N SER A 76 -39.58 48.27 17.10
CA SER A 76 -39.05 48.97 18.30
C SER A 76 -39.07 50.52 18.20
N MET A 77 -39.57 51.11 17.09
CA MET A 77 -39.49 52.55 16.89
C MET A 77 -40.77 53.33 17.29
N SER A 78 -41.86 52.66 17.69
CA SER A 78 -43.15 53.32 17.89
C SER A 78 -43.79 53.19 19.24
N THR A 79 -43.25 52.40 20.14
CA THR A 79 -43.89 52.22 21.49
C THR A 79 -42.85 52.22 22.59
N SER A 80 -43.12 53.01 23.68
CA SER A 80 -42.27 53.04 24.88
C SER A 80 -43.10 52.63 26.11
N GLU A 81 -42.48 51.84 26.99
CA GLU A 81 -43.10 51.46 28.25
C GLU A 81 -43.00 52.57 29.27
N ILE A 82 -44.10 52.86 29.98
CA ILE A 82 -44.15 53.80 31.09
C ILE A 82 -44.76 53.13 32.30
N SER A 83 -44.48 53.69 33.51
CA SER A 83 -45.10 53.17 34.71
C SER A 83 -46.60 53.55 34.78
N TYR A 84 -47.38 52.73 35.51
CA TYR A 84 -48.82 53.03 35.69
C TYR A 84 -49.04 54.38 36.41
N SER A 85 -48.13 54.77 37.34
CA SER A 85 -48.17 56.08 38.03
C SER A 85 -47.92 57.23 37.05
N ASP A 86 -46.97 57.10 36.12
CA ASP A 86 -46.69 58.10 35.09
C ASP A 86 -47.88 58.24 34.11
N PHE A 87 -48.55 57.13 33.80
CA PHE A 87 -49.78 57.15 33.01
C PHE A 87 -50.88 57.94 33.73
N LEU A 88 -51.13 57.72 35.02
CA LEU A 88 -52.13 58.50 35.80
C LEU A 88 -51.77 59.98 35.81
N GLN A 89 -50.49 60.31 36.00
CA GLN A 89 -50.03 61.69 35.97
C GLN A 89 -50.26 62.34 34.58
N MET A 90 -50.02 61.57 33.48
CA MET A 90 -50.34 62.07 32.12
C MET A 90 -51.83 62.29 31.90
N VAL A 91 -52.69 61.48 32.50
CA VAL A 91 -54.13 61.62 32.49
C VAL A 91 -54.55 62.90 33.23
N GLU A 92 -54.02 63.17 34.39
CA GLU A 92 -54.27 64.35 35.21
C GLU A 92 -53.83 65.64 34.50
N ASP A 93 -52.60 65.59 33.86
CA ASP A 93 -52.02 66.68 33.10
C ASP A 93 -52.75 66.96 31.77
N GLY A 94 -53.73 66.16 31.37
CA GLY A 94 -54.47 66.29 30.11
C GLY A 94 -53.63 66.00 28.85
N LYS A 95 -52.59 65.20 28.97
CA LYS A 95 -51.65 64.85 27.88
C LYS A 95 -52.03 63.57 27.14
N VAL A 96 -53.19 62.97 27.44
CA VAL A 96 -53.66 61.72 26.86
C VAL A 96 -54.85 61.99 25.98
N GLU A 97 -54.81 61.62 24.68
CA GLU A 97 -55.89 61.76 23.68
C GLU A 97 -56.80 60.51 23.69
N SER A 98 -56.22 59.33 23.70
CA SER A 98 -57.00 58.09 23.70
C SER A 98 -56.27 56.98 24.45
N VAL A 99 -57.05 56.06 25.03
CA VAL A 99 -56.57 54.88 25.75
C VAL A 99 -57.27 53.68 25.16
N GLU A 100 -56.43 52.67 24.80
CA GLU A 100 -56.90 51.40 24.29
C GLU A 100 -56.55 50.28 25.23
N PHE A 101 -57.53 49.56 25.75
CA PHE A 101 -57.34 48.45 26.66
C PHE A 101 -57.14 47.12 25.92
N ASP A 102 -55.99 46.51 26.16
CA ASP A 102 -55.75 45.14 25.78
C ASP A 102 -55.88 44.17 26.97
N SER A 103 -55.73 42.90 26.78
CA SER A 103 -55.86 41.87 27.86
C SER A 103 -54.83 42.04 28.95
N TYR A 104 -53.60 42.48 28.65
CA TYR A 104 -52.47 42.55 29.60
C TYR A 104 -51.90 43.98 29.72
N GLN A 105 -52.19 44.90 28.82
CA GLN A 105 -51.62 46.24 28.79
C GLN A 105 -52.63 47.30 28.42
N ILE A 106 -52.29 48.52 28.70
CA ILE A 106 -53.06 49.74 28.33
C ILE A 106 -52.19 50.50 27.34
N ASN A 107 -52.61 50.64 26.10
CA ASN A 107 -51.94 51.46 25.07
C ASN A 107 -52.45 52.90 25.18
N ILE A 108 -51.54 53.86 25.19
CA ILE A 108 -51.77 55.24 25.49
C ILE A 108 -51.32 56.09 24.29
N THR A 109 -52.24 56.87 23.73
CA THR A 109 -51.92 57.83 22.65
C THR A 109 -51.87 59.20 23.28
N PRO A 110 -50.74 59.91 23.25
CA PRO A 110 -50.63 61.26 23.76
C PRO A 110 -51.31 62.32 22.82
N VAL A 111 -51.74 63.48 23.35
CA VAL A 111 -52.20 64.56 22.60
C VAL A 111 -51.11 65.15 21.72
N SER A 112 -51.27 65.13 20.40
CA SER A 112 -50.30 65.67 19.43
C SER A 112 -50.36 67.16 19.29
N GLU A 113 -49.29 67.84 19.65
CA GLU A 113 -49.17 69.29 19.47
C GLU A 113 -48.93 69.73 18.01
N ASN A 114 -48.69 68.83 17.08
CA ASN A 114 -48.37 69.19 15.67
C ASN A 114 -49.02 68.26 14.65
N LYS A 115 -50.15 68.62 14.16
CA LYS A 115 -50.97 67.91 13.15
C LYS A 115 -50.34 67.74 11.76
N ASN A 116 -49.09 68.16 11.47
CA ASN A 116 -48.49 68.18 10.16
C ASN A 116 -47.14 67.43 10.01
N SER A 117 -46.81 66.49 10.93
CA SER A 117 -45.63 65.75 10.76
C SER A 117 -45.94 64.28 10.35
N TYR A 118 -45.44 63.84 9.17
CA TYR A 118 -45.48 62.47 8.68
C TYR A 118 -44.50 61.52 9.49
N LEU A 119 -44.05 61.99 10.66
CA LEU A 119 -43.26 61.19 11.58
C LEU A 119 -44.21 60.51 12.55
N GLN A 120 -44.13 59.22 12.68
CA GLN A 120 -44.92 58.32 13.53
C GLN A 120 -45.06 58.86 14.96
N GLU A 121 -46.32 59.04 15.43
CA GLU A 121 -46.63 59.40 16.81
C GLU A 121 -46.08 58.32 17.76
N GLN A 122 -45.39 58.80 18.78
CA GLN A 122 -44.83 57.93 19.80
C GLN A 122 -45.96 57.48 20.73
N THR A 123 -46.35 56.21 20.69
CA THR A 123 -47.35 55.64 21.56
C THR A 123 -46.68 55.05 22.82
N TYR A 124 -47.36 55.14 23.98
CA TYR A 124 -46.89 54.58 25.20
C TYR A 124 -47.73 53.35 25.58
N TYR A 125 -47.19 52.46 26.38
CA TYR A 125 -47.95 51.38 26.98
C TYR A 125 -47.54 51.16 28.44
N CYS A 126 -48.53 50.77 29.29
CA CYS A 126 -48.28 50.36 30.65
C CYS A 126 -49.02 49.06 30.97
N GLY A 127 -48.53 48.32 31.99
CA GLY A 127 -49.21 47.12 32.47
C GLY A 127 -50.60 47.46 33.02
N ARG A 128 -51.60 46.63 32.69
CA ARG A 128 -52.98 46.79 33.19
C ARG A 128 -53.05 46.46 34.67
N LEU A 129 -53.55 47.39 35.48
CA LEU A 129 -53.94 47.18 36.87
C LEU A 129 -55.47 47.24 36.99
N ASP A 130 -56.04 46.43 37.87
CA ASP A 130 -57.46 46.44 38.17
C ASP A 130 -57.75 47.58 39.16
N ASP A 131 -57.84 48.80 38.61
CA ASP A 131 -58.14 50.02 39.30
C ASP A 131 -59.59 50.44 38.98
N PRO A 132 -60.54 50.35 40.00
CA PRO A 132 -61.93 50.71 39.78
C PRO A 132 -62.16 52.21 39.52
N ASP A 133 -61.21 53.07 39.90
CA ASP A 133 -61.34 54.52 39.81
C ASP A 133 -60.82 55.05 38.48
N LEU A 134 -60.05 54.22 37.71
CA LEU A 134 -59.47 54.60 36.44
C LEU A 134 -60.53 54.94 35.37
N LEU A 135 -61.54 54.12 35.15
CA LEU A 135 -62.60 54.37 34.18
C LEU A 135 -63.46 55.63 34.44
N PRO A 136 -63.83 55.88 35.71
CA PRO A 136 -64.45 57.20 36.05
C PRO A 136 -63.54 58.39 35.74
N LEU A 137 -62.28 58.35 36.11
CA LEU A 137 -61.27 59.39 35.86
C LEU A 137 -61.06 59.68 34.36
N LEU A 138 -60.93 58.64 33.53
CA LEU A 138 -60.75 58.77 32.08
C LEU A 138 -61.99 59.41 31.44
N LYS A 139 -63.22 59.09 31.91
CA LYS A 139 -64.49 59.69 31.42
C LYS A 139 -64.62 61.13 31.84
N ASP A 140 -64.26 61.48 33.10
CA ASP A 140 -64.31 62.85 33.59
C ASP A 140 -63.38 63.81 32.80
N LYS A 141 -62.22 63.28 32.40
CA LYS A 141 -61.23 63.99 31.55
C LYS A 141 -61.57 63.98 30.05
N GLY A 142 -62.62 63.28 29.63
CA GLY A 142 -63.11 63.28 28.22
C GLY A 142 -62.16 62.47 27.30
N ILE A 143 -61.38 61.55 27.80
CA ILE A 143 -60.44 60.74 27.05
C ILE A 143 -61.17 59.60 26.29
N THR A 144 -60.86 59.40 25.03
CA THR A 144 -61.47 58.33 24.20
C THR A 144 -61.04 57.00 24.68
N ILE A 145 -61.96 56.10 25.05
CA ILE A 145 -61.68 54.76 25.59
C ILE A 145 -62.12 53.74 24.55
N SER A 146 -61.16 52.85 24.16
CA SER A 146 -61.45 51.75 23.23
C SER A 146 -60.87 50.43 23.84
N ARG A 147 -61.34 49.31 23.34
CA ARG A 147 -60.83 48.01 23.66
C ARG A 147 -60.38 47.31 22.43
N VAL A 148 -59.19 46.68 22.44
CA VAL A 148 -58.72 45.88 21.31
C VAL A 148 -59.68 44.71 21.07
N ILE A 149 -60.27 44.66 19.91
CA ILE A 149 -61.05 43.51 19.45
C ILE A 149 -60.08 42.68 18.61
N PRO A 150 -59.67 41.48 19.07
CA PRO A 150 -58.71 40.68 18.36
C PRO A 150 -59.33 40.23 17.02
N ASP A 151 -58.83 40.78 15.92
CA ASP A 151 -59.17 40.30 14.57
C ASP A 151 -58.24 39.14 14.20
N ASN A 152 -58.68 37.93 14.49
CA ASN A 152 -57.90 36.70 14.28
C ASN A 152 -57.77 36.32 12.81
N THR A 153 -58.47 36.97 11.87
CA THR A 153 -58.54 36.50 10.49
C THR A 153 -57.37 37.01 9.65
N SER A 154 -56.98 38.25 9.81
CA SER A 154 -55.88 38.85 9.02
C SER A 154 -54.50 38.41 9.50
N THR A 155 -54.32 38.25 10.80
CA THR A 155 -53.05 37.86 11.41
C THR A 155 -52.66 36.40 11.07
N TRP A 156 -53.62 35.50 10.97
CA TRP A 156 -53.43 34.12 10.62
C TRP A 156 -52.98 33.95 9.13
N ILE A 157 -53.63 34.69 8.20
CA ILE A 157 -53.28 34.70 6.78
C ILE A 157 -51.88 35.27 6.58
N TYR A 158 -51.52 36.35 7.28
CA TYR A 158 -50.16 36.93 7.21
C TYR A 158 -49.09 36.00 7.73
N ASN A 159 -49.31 35.29 8.81
CA ASN A 159 -48.37 34.32 9.38
C ASN A 159 -48.18 33.10 8.44
N ILE A 160 -49.24 32.61 7.84
CA ILE A 160 -49.14 31.51 6.85
C ILE A 160 -48.42 31.98 5.59
N LEU A 161 -48.72 33.16 5.08
CA LEU A 161 -48.10 33.66 3.86
C LEU A 161 -46.61 33.97 4.06
N SER A 162 -46.23 34.50 5.22
CA SER A 162 -44.85 34.80 5.57
C SER A 162 -44.01 33.51 5.74
N PHE A 163 -44.64 32.40 6.13
CA PHE A 163 -43.97 31.09 6.27
C PHE A 163 -43.95 30.33 4.93
N LEU A 164 -45.00 30.37 4.14
CA LEU A 164 -45.09 29.64 2.88
C LEU A 164 -44.34 30.32 1.72
N LEU A 165 -44.29 31.64 1.67
CA LEU A 165 -43.67 32.39 0.58
C LEU A 165 -42.18 32.09 0.41
N PRO A 166 -41.34 32.04 1.47
CA PRO A 166 -39.95 31.65 1.35
C PRO A 166 -39.78 30.17 0.98
N LEU A 167 -40.65 29.27 1.43
CA LEU A 167 -40.62 27.85 1.06
C LEU A 167 -40.94 27.65 -0.44
N VAL A 168 -41.92 28.37 -0.98
CA VAL A 168 -42.25 28.33 -2.40
C VAL A 168 -41.12 28.93 -3.25
N LEU A 169 -40.51 30.02 -2.80
CA LEU A 169 -39.35 30.62 -3.46
C LEU A 169 -38.14 29.67 -3.46
N ILE A 170 -37.85 28.99 -2.34
CA ILE A 170 -36.81 27.98 -2.26
C ILE A 170 -37.13 26.81 -3.20
N TRP A 171 -38.39 26.36 -3.28
CA TRP A 171 -38.82 25.29 -4.16
C TRP A 171 -38.68 25.64 -5.64
N ILE A 172 -39.07 26.88 -6.03
CA ILE A 172 -38.88 27.41 -7.40
C ILE A 172 -37.38 27.55 -7.71
N LEU A 173 -36.60 28.10 -6.77
CA LEU A 173 -35.18 28.29 -6.95
C LEU A 173 -34.46 26.92 -7.09
N MET A 174 -34.84 25.94 -6.26
CA MET A 174 -34.32 24.57 -6.33
C MET A 174 -34.74 23.91 -7.65
N GLY A 175 -35.96 24.14 -8.15
CA GLY A 175 -36.41 23.65 -9.46
C GLY A 175 -35.64 24.26 -10.62
N VAL A 176 -35.33 25.56 -10.57
CA VAL A 176 -34.50 26.26 -11.57
C VAL A 176 -33.03 25.81 -11.48
N LEU A 177 -32.50 25.61 -10.27
CA LEU A 177 -31.14 25.06 -10.04
C LEU A 177 -31.06 23.62 -10.55
N MET A 178 -32.05 22.76 -10.24
CA MET A 178 -32.12 21.39 -10.76
C MET A 178 -32.24 21.35 -12.29
N LYS A 179 -32.98 22.30 -12.90
CA LYS A 179 -33.06 22.42 -14.35
C LYS A 179 -31.76 22.92 -14.99
N ARG A 180 -30.99 23.78 -14.30
CA ARG A 180 -29.70 24.28 -14.76
C ARG A 180 -28.55 23.31 -14.45
N MET A 181 -28.68 22.48 -13.43
CA MET A 181 -27.83 21.29 -13.11
C MET A 181 -28.32 20.03 -13.84
N GLY A 182 -29.36 20.17 -14.63
CA GLY A 182 -30.02 19.07 -15.35
C GLY A 182 -29.12 18.41 -16.36
N GLY A 183 -28.49 17.37 -15.92
CA GLY A 183 -27.67 16.44 -16.67
C GLY A 183 -26.64 15.68 -15.83
N GLY A 184 -26.28 16.18 -14.63
CA GLY A 184 -25.18 15.63 -13.88
C GLY A 184 -25.51 14.81 -12.62
N ALA A 185 -26.65 15.03 -11.99
CA ALA A 185 -26.96 14.43 -10.69
C ALA A 185 -27.61 13.03 -10.76
N MET A 186 -28.05 12.59 -11.93
CA MET A 186 -28.49 11.20 -12.17
C MET A 186 -27.43 10.34 -12.87
N GLY A 187 -26.19 10.84 -12.99
CA GLY A 187 -25.03 10.15 -13.55
C GLY A 187 -24.12 9.50 -12.50
N VAL A 188 -24.55 9.31 -11.26
CA VAL A 188 -23.76 8.60 -10.22
C VAL A 188 -23.49 7.13 -10.59
N GLY A 189 -24.11 6.62 -11.66
CA GLY A 189 -23.89 5.25 -12.15
C GLY A 189 -23.05 5.12 -13.44
N LYS A 190 -22.63 6.24 -14.07
CA LYS A 190 -21.68 6.14 -15.19
C LYS A 190 -20.27 6.38 -14.69
N SER A 191 -19.64 5.29 -14.26
CA SER A 191 -18.21 5.26 -13.97
C SER A 191 -17.45 5.64 -15.26
N THR A 192 -16.75 6.78 -15.24
CA THR A 192 -15.70 7.10 -16.19
C THR A 192 -14.40 6.41 -15.81
N ALA A 193 -14.46 5.14 -15.39
CA ALA A 193 -13.27 4.34 -15.30
C ALA A 193 -12.70 4.23 -16.71
N LYS A 194 -11.52 4.78 -16.91
CA LYS A 194 -10.77 4.59 -18.16
C LYS A 194 -10.42 3.11 -18.24
N VAL A 195 -11.24 2.33 -18.94
CA VAL A 195 -10.86 0.99 -19.35
C VAL A 195 -9.66 1.17 -20.26
N TYR A 196 -8.51 0.68 -19.82
CA TYR A 196 -7.32 0.70 -20.66
C TYR A 196 -7.50 -0.37 -21.74
N VAL A 197 -7.81 0.08 -22.94
CA VAL A 197 -7.93 -0.78 -24.12
C VAL A 197 -6.68 -0.58 -24.95
N GLU A 198 -5.80 -1.58 -24.96
CA GLU A 198 -4.69 -1.65 -25.88
C GLU A 198 -5.17 -2.44 -27.12
N LYS A 199 -5.30 -1.78 -28.26
CA LYS A 199 -5.72 -2.45 -29.50
C LYS A 199 -4.70 -3.46 -29.99
N THR A 200 -3.42 -3.20 -29.75
CA THR A 200 -2.28 -4.08 -29.99
C THR A 200 -1.28 -3.87 -28.87
N THR A 201 -0.86 -4.94 -28.19
CA THR A 201 0.09 -4.85 -27.08
C THR A 201 1.54 -4.68 -27.54
N GLY A 202 1.84 -5.04 -28.80
CA GLY A 202 3.21 -5.03 -29.35
C GLY A 202 4.17 -6.04 -28.69
N VAL A 203 3.71 -6.80 -27.70
CA VAL A 203 4.48 -7.80 -26.94
C VAL A 203 4.06 -9.19 -27.38
N THR A 204 5.03 -10.07 -27.64
CA THR A 204 4.82 -11.47 -28.06
C THR A 204 5.51 -12.43 -27.09
N PHE A 205 5.32 -13.74 -27.27
CA PHE A 205 6.04 -14.75 -26.47
C PHE A 205 7.58 -14.68 -26.62
N LYS A 206 8.09 -14.05 -27.67
CA LYS A 206 9.53 -13.83 -27.86
C LYS A 206 10.11 -12.80 -26.89
N ASP A 207 9.26 -11.94 -26.38
CA ASP A 207 9.64 -10.89 -25.42
C ASP A 207 9.53 -11.37 -23.97
N VAL A 208 8.98 -12.57 -23.76
CA VAL A 208 8.90 -13.25 -22.46
C VAL A 208 9.97 -14.32 -22.41
N ALA A 209 10.96 -14.15 -21.54
CA ALA A 209 12.03 -15.10 -21.34
C ALA A 209 11.65 -16.15 -20.29
N GLY A 210 12.13 -17.37 -20.45
CA GLY A 210 11.78 -18.50 -19.60
C GLY A 210 10.29 -18.82 -19.63
N GLN A 211 9.76 -19.48 -18.58
CA GLN A 211 8.35 -19.81 -18.41
C GLN A 211 7.80 -20.72 -19.55
N ASP A 212 8.60 -21.68 -20.01
CA ASP A 212 8.30 -22.47 -21.19
C ASP A 212 6.98 -23.25 -21.03
N GLU A 213 6.70 -23.83 -19.85
CA GLU A 213 5.46 -24.59 -19.56
C GLU A 213 4.23 -23.65 -19.52
N ALA A 214 4.40 -22.45 -18.97
CA ALA A 214 3.32 -21.46 -18.95
C ALA A 214 3.01 -20.95 -20.36
N LYS A 215 4.05 -20.72 -21.19
CA LYS A 215 3.89 -20.35 -22.61
C LYS A 215 3.21 -21.45 -23.40
N GLU A 216 3.60 -22.72 -23.24
CA GLU A 216 2.98 -23.86 -23.93
C GLU A 216 1.48 -23.94 -23.60
N SER A 217 1.13 -23.86 -22.29
CA SER A 217 -0.27 -23.84 -21.84
C SER A 217 -1.06 -22.67 -22.42
N LEU A 218 -0.44 -21.51 -22.58
CA LEU A 218 -1.07 -20.31 -23.14
C LEU A 218 -1.09 -20.32 -24.67
N GLN A 219 -0.15 -21.00 -25.33
CA GLN A 219 -0.16 -21.19 -26.77
C GLN A 219 -1.40 -21.97 -27.23
N GLU A 220 -1.84 -22.97 -26.44
CA GLU A 220 -3.12 -23.65 -26.70
C GLU A 220 -4.31 -22.68 -26.67
N VAL A 221 -4.26 -21.70 -25.75
CA VAL A 221 -5.31 -20.68 -25.63
C VAL A 221 -5.29 -19.74 -26.84
N VAL A 222 -4.09 -19.35 -27.31
CA VAL A 222 -3.90 -18.52 -28.52
C VAL A 222 -4.41 -19.27 -29.77
N ASP A 223 -4.01 -20.54 -29.95
CA ASP A 223 -4.47 -21.36 -31.10
C ASP A 223 -5.99 -21.48 -31.09
N PHE A 224 -6.55 -21.60 -29.92
CA PHE A 224 -7.97 -21.62 -29.74
C PHE A 224 -8.66 -20.31 -30.19
N LEU A 225 -8.15 -19.13 -29.83
CA LEU A 225 -8.72 -17.83 -30.27
C LEU A 225 -8.69 -17.71 -31.79
N HIS A 226 -7.64 -18.25 -32.47
CA HIS A 226 -7.51 -18.26 -33.90
C HIS A 226 -8.42 -19.29 -34.59
N ASN A 227 -8.51 -20.49 -34.04
CA ASN A 227 -9.11 -21.65 -34.67
C ASN A 227 -10.37 -22.18 -33.95
N THR A 228 -11.19 -21.30 -33.38
CA THR A 228 -12.38 -21.63 -32.59
C THR A 228 -13.29 -22.68 -33.25
N LYS A 229 -13.44 -22.66 -34.58
CA LYS A 229 -14.30 -23.61 -35.31
C LYS A 229 -13.79 -25.04 -35.25
N LYS A 230 -12.48 -25.25 -35.39
CA LYS A 230 -11.83 -26.57 -35.36
C LYS A 230 -12.03 -27.30 -34.05
N TYR A 231 -11.92 -26.57 -32.94
CA TYR A 231 -12.13 -27.13 -31.60
C TYR A 231 -13.61 -27.50 -31.36
N ARG A 232 -14.54 -26.70 -31.87
CA ARG A 232 -15.97 -26.96 -31.79
C ARG A 232 -16.42 -28.20 -32.55
N GLU A 233 -15.86 -28.41 -33.76
CA GLU A 233 -16.19 -29.55 -34.62
C GLU A 233 -15.87 -30.88 -33.94
N ILE A 234 -14.85 -30.92 -33.07
CA ILE A 234 -14.45 -32.11 -32.30
C ILE A 234 -15.25 -32.19 -30.97
N GLY A 235 -16.04 -31.15 -30.59
CA GLY A 235 -16.79 -31.09 -29.35
C GLY A 235 -15.98 -30.60 -28.14
N ALA A 236 -14.80 -30.04 -28.34
CA ALA A 236 -14.00 -29.48 -27.27
C ALA A 236 -14.69 -28.24 -26.67
N LYS A 237 -14.78 -28.19 -25.34
CA LYS A 237 -15.30 -27.03 -24.60
C LYS A 237 -14.14 -26.09 -24.31
N LEU A 238 -14.39 -24.82 -24.62
CA LEU A 238 -13.48 -23.72 -24.41
C LEU A 238 -13.33 -23.36 -22.94
N PRO A 239 -12.11 -23.14 -22.44
CA PRO A 239 -11.95 -22.50 -21.13
C PRO A 239 -12.51 -21.07 -21.20
N LYS A 240 -13.32 -20.69 -20.25
CA LYS A 240 -13.81 -19.32 -20.12
C LYS A 240 -12.73 -18.39 -19.61
N GLY A 241 -11.84 -18.90 -18.77
CA GLY A 241 -10.77 -18.13 -18.22
C GLY A 241 -9.57 -18.95 -17.78
N ALA A 242 -8.41 -18.31 -17.70
CA ALA A 242 -7.20 -18.85 -17.10
C ALA A 242 -6.69 -17.93 -16.00
N LEU A 243 -6.22 -18.56 -14.91
CA LEU A 243 -5.65 -17.88 -13.75
C LEU A 243 -4.14 -18.07 -13.74
N LEU A 244 -3.39 -16.97 -13.87
CA LEU A 244 -1.94 -16.92 -13.74
C LEU A 244 -1.60 -16.83 -12.24
N VAL A 245 -0.86 -17.79 -11.74
CA VAL A 245 -0.54 -17.91 -10.32
C VAL A 245 0.97 -17.97 -10.14
N GLY A 246 1.52 -17.22 -9.20
CA GLY A 246 2.95 -17.28 -8.88
C GLY A 246 3.44 -16.07 -8.09
N PRO A 247 4.73 -16.06 -7.71
CA PRO A 247 5.33 -14.97 -6.94
C PRO A 247 5.21 -13.60 -7.65
N PRO A 248 5.28 -12.48 -6.91
CA PRO A 248 5.39 -11.17 -7.53
C PRO A 248 6.68 -11.07 -8.36
N GLY A 249 6.65 -10.28 -9.44
CA GLY A 249 7.83 -10.05 -10.29
C GLY A 249 8.17 -11.17 -11.28
N THR A 250 7.37 -12.25 -11.37
CA THR A 250 7.62 -13.36 -12.31
C THR A 250 7.13 -13.10 -13.75
N GLY A 251 6.52 -11.93 -14.02
CA GLY A 251 6.10 -11.54 -15.37
C GLY A 251 4.67 -11.92 -15.74
N LYS A 252 3.77 -12.22 -14.80
CA LYS A 252 2.37 -12.60 -15.09
C LYS A 252 1.64 -11.60 -15.98
N THR A 253 1.74 -10.31 -15.68
CA THR A 253 1.13 -9.23 -16.49
C THR A 253 1.76 -9.15 -17.89
N LEU A 254 3.08 -9.32 -18.00
CA LEU A 254 3.79 -9.34 -19.28
C LEU A 254 3.35 -10.55 -20.13
N LEU A 255 3.21 -11.70 -19.50
CA LEU A 255 2.76 -12.93 -20.14
C LEU A 255 1.33 -12.80 -20.66
N ALA A 256 0.42 -12.17 -19.89
CA ALA A 256 -0.95 -11.88 -20.34
C ALA A 256 -0.98 -10.93 -21.55
N LYS A 257 -0.12 -9.90 -21.58
CA LYS A 257 0.06 -9.03 -22.76
C LYS A 257 0.61 -9.77 -23.96
N ALA A 258 1.55 -10.69 -23.75
CA ALA A 258 2.13 -11.50 -24.80
C ALA A 258 1.09 -12.42 -25.45
N VAL A 259 0.18 -13.00 -24.67
CA VAL A 259 -0.96 -13.80 -25.19
C VAL A 259 -1.83 -12.96 -26.14
N ALA A 260 -2.14 -11.73 -25.76
CA ALA A 260 -2.96 -10.85 -26.58
C ALA A 260 -2.23 -10.40 -27.86
N GLY A 261 -0.92 -10.14 -27.77
CA GLY A 261 -0.11 -9.79 -28.93
C GLY A 261 0.08 -10.95 -29.89
N GLU A 262 0.32 -12.16 -29.38
CA GLU A 262 0.42 -13.38 -30.19
C GLU A 262 -0.91 -13.73 -30.86
N ALA A 263 -2.04 -13.53 -30.14
CA ALA A 263 -3.38 -13.73 -30.68
C ALA A 263 -3.84 -12.58 -31.60
N GLY A 264 -3.17 -11.44 -31.62
CA GLY A 264 -3.54 -10.27 -32.42
C GLY A 264 -4.90 -9.68 -32.08
N VAL A 265 -5.33 -9.78 -30.80
CA VAL A 265 -6.65 -9.33 -30.32
C VAL A 265 -6.54 -8.17 -29.34
N PRO A 266 -7.60 -7.33 -29.21
CA PRO A 266 -7.64 -6.26 -28.22
C PRO A 266 -7.47 -6.79 -26.79
N PHE A 267 -6.75 -6.02 -25.98
CA PHE A 267 -6.42 -6.33 -24.60
C PHE A 267 -7.04 -5.29 -23.65
N PHE A 268 -7.94 -5.74 -22.79
CA PHE A 268 -8.59 -4.93 -21.77
C PHE A 268 -7.93 -5.22 -20.43
N SER A 269 -7.18 -4.28 -19.87
CA SER A 269 -6.46 -4.46 -18.63
C SER A 269 -7.01 -3.60 -17.50
N LEU A 270 -7.29 -4.22 -16.35
CA LEU A 270 -7.68 -3.56 -15.11
C LEU A 270 -7.00 -4.25 -13.92
N ALA A 271 -6.69 -3.48 -12.88
CA ALA A 271 -6.31 -4.04 -11.61
C ALA A 271 -7.56 -4.40 -10.78
N GLY A 272 -7.48 -5.45 -9.97
CA GLY A 272 -8.56 -5.83 -9.06
C GLY A 272 -8.94 -4.70 -8.10
N SER A 273 -7.97 -3.88 -7.70
CA SER A 273 -8.19 -2.67 -6.89
C SER A 273 -9.07 -1.62 -7.57
N ASP A 274 -9.08 -1.56 -8.92
CA ASP A 274 -9.91 -0.60 -9.66
C ASP A 274 -11.41 -0.84 -9.50
N PHE A 275 -11.78 -2.04 -9.05
CA PHE A 275 -13.17 -2.40 -8.78
C PHE A 275 -13.59 -2.13 -7.34
N VAL A 276 -12.65 -1.81 -6.44
CA VAL A 276 -12.93 -1.53 -5.03
C VAL A 276 -13.19 -0.04 -4.85
N GLU A 277 -14.41 0.31 -4.46
CA GLU A 277 -14.85 1.70 -4.27
C GLU A 277 -15.52 1.88 -2.90
N MET A 278 -15.60 3.12 -2.43
CA MET A 278 -16.29 3.42 -1.16
C MET A 278 -17.82 3.32 -1.25
N PHE A 279 -18.38 3.38 -2.47
CA PHE A 279 -19.83 3.35 -2.68
C PHE A 279 -20.29 1.99 -3.20
N VAL A 280 -21.21 1.37 -2.47
CA VAL A 280 -21.78 0.07 -2.82
C VAL A 280 -22.43 0.10 -4.22
N GLY A 281 -22.05 -0.87 -5.04
CA GLY A 281 -22.59 -1.07 -6.40
C GLY A 281 -21.81 -0.41 -7.53
N VAL A 282 -20.84 0.47 -7.24
CA VAL A 282 -20.00 1.10 -8.27
C VAL A 282 -19.07 0.07 -8.91
N GLY A 283 -18.40 -0.77 -8.12
CA GLY A 283 -17.55 -1.85 -8.61
C GLY A 283 -18.32 -2.83 -9.50
N ALA A 284 -19.49 -3.25 -9.05
CA ALA A 284 -20.36 -4.13 -9.86
C ALA A 284 -20.81 -3.48 -11.19
N SER A 285 -21.02 -2.16 -11.21
CA SER A 285 -21.32 -1.44 -12.47
C SER A 285 -20.12 -1.43 -13.41
N ARG A 286 -18.89 -1.23 -12.88
CA ARG A 286 -17.65 -1.28 -13.69
C ARG A 286 -17.44 -2.64 -14.32
N VAL A 287 -17.66 -3.71 -13.57
CA VAL A 287 -17.60 -5.08 -14.13
C VAL A 287 -18.56 -5.22 -15.30
N ARG A 288 -19.83 -4.83 -15.15
CA ARG A 288 -20.82 -4.88 -16.23
C ARG A 288 -20.41 -4.08 -17.47
N ASP A 289 -19.91 -2.87 -17.25
CA ASP A 289 -19.52 -1.96 -18.34
C ASP A 289 -18.29 -2.52 -19.08
N LEU A 290 -17.30 -3.09 -18.37
CA LEU A 290 -16.15 -3.78 -18.93
C LEU A 290 -16.59 -4.93 -19.86
N PHE A 291 -17.42 -5.84 -19.36
CA PHE A 291 -17.89 -6.99 -20.15
C PHE A 291 -18.70 -6.55 -21.37
N LYS A 292 -19.58 -5.54 -21.23
CA LYS A 292 -20.32 -4.99 -22.36
C LYS A 292 -19.41 -4.41 -23.43
N GLU A 293 -18.36 -3.69 -23.03
CA GLU A 293 -17.41 -3.10 -23.99
C GLU A 293 -16.56 -4.17 -24.65
N ALA A 294 -16.06 -5.14 -23.88
CA ALA A 294 -15.30 -6.27 -24.42
C ALA A 294 -16.13 -7.11 -25.41
N GLN A 295 -17.41 -7.37 -25.11
CA GLN A 295 -18.31 -8.10 -26.03
C GLN A 295 -18.52 -7.39 -27.36
N LYS A 296 -18.42 -6.05 -27.42
CA LYS A 296 -18.51 -5.29 -28.69
C LYS A 296 -17.24 -5.43 -29.53
N GLN A 297 -16.11 -5.66 -28.89
CA GLN A 297 -14.79 -5.73 -29.53
C GLN A 297 -14.25 -7.17 -29.64
N ALA A 298 -15.11 -8.17 -29.42
CA ALA A 298 -14.74 -9.57 -29.54
C ALA A 298 -14.34 -9.92 -31.01
N PRO A 299 -13.28 -10.74 -31.25
CA PRO A 299 -12.50 -11.45 -30.22
C PRO A 299 -11.56 -10.53 -29.44
N CYS A 300 -11.46 -10.74 -28.11
CA CYS A 300 -10.61 -9.94 -27.23
C CYS A 300 -10.29 -10.69 -25.93
N ILE A 301 -9.30 -10.16 -25.20
CA ILE A 301 -8.90 -10.67 -23.87
C ILE A 301 -9.20 -9.61 -22.81
N ILE A 302 -9.88 -10.03 -21.75
CA ILE A 302 -10.00 -9.26 -20.50
C ILE A 302 -8.94 -9.79 -19.54
N PHE A 303 -8.10 -8.89 -19.01
CA PHE A 303 -7.11 -9.22 -18.00
C PHE A 303 -7.40 -8.48 -16.71
N ILE A 304 -7.47 -9.22 -15.62
CA ILE A 304 -7.68 -8.70 -14.26
C ILE A 304 -6.43 -9.03 -13.45
N ASP A 305 -5.61 -8.01 -13.19
CA ASP A 305 -4.44 -8.17 -12.32
C ASP A 305 -4.86 -8.10 -10.85
N GLU A 306 -4.11 -8.75 -9.96
CA GLU A 306 -4.39 -8.76 -8.52
C GLU A 306 -5.85 -9.10 -8.18
N ILE A 307 -6.40 -10.16 -8.81
CA ILE A 307 -7.81 -10.52 -8.64
C ILE A 307 -8.19 -10.81 -7.19
N ASP A 308 -7.23 -11.12 -6.34
CA ASP A 308 -7.42 -11.32 -4.90
C ASP A 308 -7.91 -10.06 -4.17
N ALA A 309 -7.77 -8.86 -4.75
CA ALA A 309 -8.37 -7.64 -4.21
C ALA A 309 -9.90 -7.72 -4.11
N ILE A 310 -10.55 -8.39 -5.06
CA ILE A 310 -12.02 -8.58 -5.09
C ILE A 310 -12.44 -10.03 -4.84
N GLY A 311 -11.56 -10.99 -5.11
CA GLY A 311 -11.83 -12.42 -5.10
C GLY A 311 -11.63 -13.12 -3.76
N LYS A 312 -11.38 -12.40 -2.66
CA LYS A 312 -11.08 -12.98 -1.35
C LYS A 312 -12.30 -13.75 -0.78
N SER A 313 -12.03 -14.95 -0.23
CA SER A 313 -13.04 -15.78 0.42
C SER A 313 -13.63 -15.11 1.67
N ARG A 314 -14.85 -15.48 2.01
CA ARG A 314 -15.58 -14.96 3.17
C ARG A 314 -14.95 -15.42 4.47
N ASP A 315 -14.28 -14.54 5.19
CA ASP A 315 -13.89 -14.79 6.57
C ASP A 315 -15.06 -14.43 7.49
N SER A 316 -15.71 -15.45 8.04
CA SER A 316 -16.86 -15.32 8.94
C SER A 316 -16.53 -14.69 10.31
N ARG A 317 -15.27 -14.35 10.58
CA ARG A 317 -14.79 -13.87 11.90
C ARG A 317 -14.79 -12.34 12.08
N TYR A 318 -14.91 -11.56 11.00
CA TYR A 318 -14.97 -10.09 11.09
C TYR A 318 -16.21 -9.59 10.32
N GLY A 319 -17.32 -9.51 11.02
CA GLY A 319 -18.55 -8.90 10.54
C GLY A 319 -18.39 -7.40 10.36
N GLY A 320 -18.65 -6.92 9.15
CA GLY A 320 -18.82 -5.50 8.85
C GLY A 320 -17.77 -4.90 7.92
N GLY A 321 -18.10 -4.69 6.64
CA GLY A 321 -17.35 -3.82 5.74
C GLY A 321 -17.00 -4.40 4.36
N ASN A 322 -17.47 -5.60 4.00
CA ASN A 322 -17.11 -6.24 2.73
C ASN A 322 -18.25 -6.32 1.70
N ASP A 323 -19.39 -5.68 1.95
CA ASP A 323 -20.59 -5.81 1.08
C ASP A 323 -20.33 -5.37 -0.37
N GLU A 324 -19.52 -4.36 -0.58
CA GLU A 324 -19.16 -3.84 -1.90
C GLU A 324 -18.28 -4.83 -2.68
N ARG A 325 -17.24 -5.39 -2.03
CA ARG A 325 -16.38 -6.40 -2.65
C ARG A 325 -17.15 -7.66 -3.00
N GLU A 326 -18.02 -8.11 -2.09
CA GLU A 326 -18.85 -9.29 -2.31
C GLU A 326 -19.84 -9.06 -3.47
N GLN A 327 -20.46 -7.89 -3.55
CA GLN A 327 -21.35 -7.54 -4.66
C GLN A 327 -20.59 -7.49 -5.98
N THR A 328 -19.36 -6.95 -5.99
CA THR A 328 -18.50 -6.88 -7.16
C THR A 328 -18.07 -8.29 -7.61
N LEU A 329 -17.67 -9.15 -6.68
CA LEU A 329 -17.34 -10.55 -6.94
C LEU A 329 -18.55 -11.30 -7.53
N ASN A 330 -19.72 -11.18 -6.91
CA ASN A 330 -20.93 -11.82 -7.41
C ASN A 330 -21.31 -11.34 -8.81
N GLN A 331 -21.12 -10.05 -9.12
CA GLN A 331 -21.31 -9.53 -10.46
C GLN A 331 -20.29 -10.10 -11.45
N LEU A 332 -19.00 -10.20 -11.08
CA LEU A 332 -17.98 -10.84 -11.91
C LEU A 332 -18.35 -12.30 -12.23
N LEU A 333 -18.74 -13.05 -11.21
CA LEU A 333 -19.19 -14.44 -11.38
C LEU A 333 -20.41 -14.53 -12.32
N ALA A 334 -21.39 -13.64 -12.19
CA ALA A 334 -22.56 -13.58 -13.06
C ALA A 334 -22.20 -13.26 -14.51
N GLU A 335 -21.31 -12.31 -14.75
CA GLU A 335 -20.82 -11.99 -16.10
C GLU A 335 -20.03 -13.16 -16.70
N MET A 336 -19.17 -13.82 -15.90
CA MET A 336 -18.42 -15.00 -16.34
C MET A 336 -19.35 -16.17 -16.71
N ASP A 337 -20.43 -16.36 -15.97
CA ASP A 337 -21.40 -17.42 -16.28
C ASP A 337 -22.25 -17.08 -17.52
N GLY A 338 -22.53 -15.78 -17.73
CA GLY A 338 -23.46 -15.29 -18.75
C GLY A 338 -22.85 -15.02 -20.13
N PHE A 339 -21.51 -14.96 -20.28
CA PHE A 339 -20.96 -14.69 -21.60
C PHE A 339 -20.80 -15.95 -22.47
N ASP A 340 -20.93 -15.74 -23.77
CA ASP A 340 -20.78 -16.78 -24.78
C ASP A 340 -19.33 -16.84 -25.27
N THR A 341 -18.62 -17.93 -24.92
CA THR A 341 -17.25 -18.19 -25.36
C THR A 341 -17.12 -18.31 -26.89
N SER A 342 -18.24 -18.54 -27.58
CA SER A 342 -18.23 -18.67 -29.04
C SER A 342 -17.86 -17.39 -29.77
N LYS A 343 -17.93 -16.25 -29.11
CA LYS A 343 -17.55 -14.94 -29.65
C LYS A 343 -16.05 -14.64 -29.55
N GLY A 344 -15.27 -15.54 -28.95
CA GLY A 344 -13.82 -15.35 -28.81
C GLY A 344 -13.45 -14.42 -27.65
N LEU A 345 -14.29 -14.33 -26.60
CA LEU A 345 -13.95 -13.62 -25.37
C LEU A 345 -13.23 -14.57 -24.43
N LEU A 346 -12.07 -14.18 -23.94
CA LEU A 346 -11.28 -14.89 -22.93
C LEU A 346 -11.01 -13.98 -21.75
N ILE A 347 -11.06 -14.56 -20.54
CA ILE A 347 -10.68 -13.84 -19.33
C ILE A 347 -9.37 -14.43 -18.80
N LEU A 348 -8.37 -13.58 -18.64
CA LEU A 348 -7.15 -13.90 -17.91
C LEU A 348 -7.18 -13.16 -16.57
N ALA A 349 -6.75 -13.81 -15.52
CA ALA A 349 -6.54 -13.14 -14.23
C ALA A 349 -5.17 -13.50 -13.66
N ALA A 350 -4.61 -12.63 -12.83
CA ALA A 350 -3.36 -12.89 -12.13
C ALA A 350 -3.52 -12.70 -10.63
N THR A 351 -2.83 -13.55 -9.85
CA THR A 351 -2.76 -13.43 -8.40
C THR A 351 -1.43 -13.95 -7.88
N ASN A 352 -0.97 -13.35 -6.78
CA ASN A 352 0.14 -13.87 -5.98
C ASN A 352 -0.36 -14.73 -4.80
N ARG A 353 -1.69 -14.77 -4.56
CA ARG A 353 -2.32 -15.39 -3.39
C ARG A 353 -3.51 -16.26 -3.77
N PRO A 354 -3.26 -17.40 -4.44
CA PRO A 354 -4.36 -18.27 -4.88
C PRO A 354 -5.17 -18.87 -3.73
N GLU A 355 -4.56 -19.02 -2.55
CA GLU A 355 -5.17 -19.59 -1.35
C GLU A 355 -6.27 -18.72 -0.74
N VAL A 356 -6.23 -17.39 -0.94
CA VAL A 356 -7.26 -16.48 -0.42
C VAL A 356 -8.48 -16.37 -1.32
N LEU A 357 -8.40 -16.89 -2.56
CA LEU A 357 -9.48 -16.76 -3.54
C LEU A 357 -10.70 -17.58 -3.16
N ASP A 358 -11.88 -17.02 -3.41
CA ASP A 358 -13.14 -17.74 -3.28
C ASP A 358 -13.17 -18.94 -4.24
N LYS A 359 -13.49 -20.11 -3.70
CA LYS A 359 -13.59 -21.36 -4.46
C LYS A 359 -14.58 -21.28 -5.62
N ALA A 360 -15.53 -20.36 -5.56
CA ALA A 360 -16.48 -20.11 -6.65
C ALA A 360 -15.80 -19.63 -7.94
N LEU A 361 -14.72 -18.84 -7.85
CA LEU A 361 -13.93 -18.40 -9.00
C LEU A 361 -13.24 -19.58 -9.72
N LEU A 362 -12.89 -20.62 -8.96
CA LEU A 362 -12.11 -21.78 -9.42
C LEU A 362 -12.96 -22.95 -9.90
N ARG A 363 -14.30 -22.76 -9.97
CA ARG A 363 -15.22 -23.81 -10.48
C ARG A 363 -15.15 -23.89 -12.00
N PRO A 364 -15.34 -25.10 -12.58
CA PRO A 364 -15.45 -25.27 -14.02
C PRO A 364 -16.48 -24.32 -14.64
N GLY A 365 -16.13 -23.72 -15.78
CA GLY A 365 -16.91 -22.68 -16.43
C GLY A 365 -16.57 -21.25 -16.02
N ARG A 366 -15.48 -21.05 -15.23
CA ARG A 366 -14.94 -19.75 -14.80
C ARG A 366 -13.46 -19.71 -15.05
N PHE A 367 -12.59 -19.74 -14.02
CA PHE A 367 -11.16 -19.94 -14.21
C PHE A 367 -10.86 -21.46 -14.23
N ASP A 368 -11.09 -22.02 -15.40
CA ASP A 368 -10.98 -23.46 -15.62
C ASP A 368 -9.54 -23.96 -15.59
N ARG A 369 -8.59 -23.09 -16.00
CA ARG A 369 -7.17 -23.40 -16.06
C ARG A 369 -6.40 -22.57 -15.05
N ARG A 370 -5.50 -23.23 -14.31
CA ARG A 370 -4.49 -22.59 -13.50
C ARG A 370 -3.15 -22.78 -14.17
N ILE A 371 -2.47 -21.67 -14.43
CA ILE A 371 -1.17 -21.63 -15.07
C ILE A 371 -0.18 -21.09 -14.06
N ILE A 372 0.78 -21.93 -13.68
CA ILE A 372 1.80 -21.56 -12.72
C ILE A 372 2.87 -20.76 -13.47
N VAL A 373 3.21 -19.59 -12.92
CA VAL A 373 4.26 -18.70 -13.39
C VAL A 373 5.27 -18.57 -12.26
N ASP A 374 6.15 -19.57 -12.16
CA ASP A 374 7.08 -19.71 -11.04
C ASP A 374 8.35 -18.87 -11.23
N LYS A 375 9.25 -18.92 -10.25
CA LYS A 375 10.59 -18.33 -10.37
C LYS A 375 11.35 -19.00 -11.52
N PRO A 376 12.12 -18.24 -12.31
CA PRO A 376 12.87 -18.81 -13.41
C PRO A 376 13.99 -19.73 -12.90
N ASP A 377 14.16 -20.88 -13.56
CA ASP A 377 15.33 -21.77 -13.41
C ASP A 377 16.60 -21.11 -14.02
N LEU A 378 17.74 -21.77 -13.94
CA LEU A 378 19.02 -21.25 -14.47
C LEU A 378 18.90 -20.81 -15.94
N LYS A 379 18.28 -21.63 -16.78
CA LYS A 379 18.06 -21.32 -18.20
C LYS A 379 17.15 -20.11 -18.36
N GLY A 380 16.04 -20.07 -17.64
CA GLY A 380 15.09 -18.97 -17.67
C GLY A 380 15.70 -17.65 -17.16
N ARG A 381 16.56 -17.70 -16.13
CA ARG A 381 17.30 -16.52 -15.69
C ARG A 381 18.26 -16.00 -16.75
N LEU A 382 19.03 -16.89 -17.36
CA LEU A 382 19.94 -16.52 -18.46
C LEU A 382 19.18 -15.88 -19.64
N GLU A 383 18.06 -16.48 -20.04
CA GLU A 383 17.20 -15.92 -21.10
C GLU A 383 16.64 -14.56 -20.72
N THR A 384 16.19 -14.41 -19.46
CA THR A 384 15.68 -13.13 -18.93
C THR A 384 16.76 -12.06 -18.95
N LEU A 385 17.97 -12.38 -18.50
CA LEU A 385 19.13 -11.48 -18.56
C LEU A 385 19.43 -11.07 -20.00
N LYS A 386 19.43 -12.02 -20.95
CA LYS A 386 19.64 -11.74 -22.38
C LYS A 386 18.57 -10.84 -22.98
N VAL A 387 17.30 -11.01 -22.58
CA VAL A 387 16.22 -10.13 -23.06
C VAL A 387 16.40 -8.71 -22.56
N HIS A 388 16.68 -8.53 -21.27
CA HIS A 388 16.85 -7.19 -20.68
C HIS A 388 18.18 -6.52 -21.04
N SER A 389 19.17 -7.28 -21.54
CA SER A 389 20.46 -6.74 -22.00
C SER A 389 20.47 -6.31 -23.48
N LYS A 390 19.42 -6.59 -24.26
CA LYS A 390 19.39 -6.29 -25.71
C LYS A 390 19.70 -4.84 -26.05
N ASP A 391 19.19 -3.91 -25.25
CA ASP A 391 19.34 -2.48 -25.47
C ASP A 391 20.45 -1.84 -24.62
N VAL A 392 21.22 -2.66 -23.87
CA VAL A 392 22.32 -2.22 -23.02
C VAL A 392 23.66 -2.54 -23.66
N LEU A 393 24.52 -1.53 -23.79
CA LEU A 393 25.85 -1.73 -24.33
C LEU A 393 26.73 -2.42 -23.28
N MET A 394 27.16 -3.65 -23.57
CA MET A 394 28.03 -4.45 -22.72
C MET A 394 29.40 -4.63 -23.37
N ASP A 395 30.44 -4.78 -22.56
CA ASP A 395 31.78 -5.06 -23.03
C ASP A 395 32.06 -6.59 -23.08
N GLU A 396 33.25 -6.95 -23.54
CA GLU A 396 33.66 -8.35 -23.72
C GLU A 396 33.89 -9.11 -22.38
N THR A 397 33.95 -8.39 -21.24
CA THR A 397 34.16 -9.02 -19.91
C THR A 397 32.88 -9.61 -19.35
N VAL A 398 31.71 -9.29 -19.93
CA VAL A 398 30.39 -9.67 -19.40
C VAL A 398 30.10 -11.14 -19.64
N ASP A 399 29.94 -11.90 -18.56
CA ASP A 399 29.51 -13.30 -18.54
C ASP A 399 28.12 -13.39 -17.85
N LEU A 400 27.08 -13.47 -18.70
CA LEU A 400 25.70 -13.61 -18.25
C LEU A 400 25.39 -15.00 -17.68
N ASP A 401 26.14 -16.05 -18.06
CA ASP A 401 25.98 -17.39 -17.52
C ASP A 401 26.41 -17.41 -16.05
N ALA A 402 27.55 -16.82 -15.73
CA ALA A 402 28.01 -16.66 -14.36
C ALA A 402 27.04 -15.83 -13.51
N LEU A 403 26.46 -14.75 -14.08
CA LEU A 403 25.44 -13.94 -13.41
C LEU A 403 24.16 -14.74 -13.17
N ALA A 404 23.70 -15.52 -14.15
CA ALA A 404 22.50 -16.35 -14.03
C ALA A 404 22.65 -17.39 -12.90
N LEU A 405 23.85 -17.97 -12.77
CA LEU A 405 24.16 -18.92 -11.70
C LEU A 405 24.13 -18.23 -10.31
N ALA A 406 24.77 -17.05 -10.20
CA ALA A 406 24.82 -16.29 -8.94
C ALA A 406 23.44 -15.78 -8.49
N THR A 407 22.49 -15.62 -9.40
CA THR A 407 21.15 -15.06 -9.15
C THR A 407 20.08 -16.13 -8.86
N ALA A 408 20.46 -17.29 -8.32
CA ALA A 408 19.52 -18.33 -7.95
C ALA A 408 18.42 -17.79 -7.01
N GLY A 409 17.15 -18.12 -7.32
CA GLY A 409 15.99 -17.70 -6.52
C GLY A 409 15.48 -16.29 -6.77
N LEU A 410 16.13 -15.46 -7.58
CA LEU A 410 15.63 -14.13 -7.98
C LEU A 410 14.54 -14.26 -9.06
N VAL A 411 13.66 -13.26 -9.11
CA VAL A 411 12.58 -13.19 -10.09
C VAL A 411 12.93 -12.29 -11.28
N GLY A 412 12.13 -12.34 -12.34
CA GLY A 412 12.41 -11.57 -13.57
C GLY A 412 12.53 -10.06 -13.35
N SER A 413 11.74 -9.47 -12.45
CA SER A 413 11.84 -8.04 -12.11
C SER A 413 13.17 -7.68 -11.44
N ASP A 414 13.72 -8.58 -10.62
CA ASP A 414 15.00 -8.36 -9.94
C ASP A 414 16.16 -8.39 -10.95
N LEU A 415 16.10 -9.34 -11.89
CA LEU A 415 17.08 -9.45 -12.97
C LEU A 415 17.04 -8.23 -13.90
N ALA A 416 15.85 -7.74 -14.23
CA ALA A 416 15.68 -6.52 -15.02
C ALA A 416 16.25 -5.29 -14.29
N ASN A 417 15.95 -5.17 -13.00
CA ASN A 417 16.48 -4.09 -12.16
C ASN A 417 18.01 -4.14 -12.06
N MET A 418 18.56 -5.35 -11.97
CA MET A 418 20.01 -5.56 -11.90
C MET A 418 20.73 -5.07 -13.17
N ILE A 419 20.22 -5.40 -14.34
CA ILE A 419 20.78 -4.90 -15.61
C ILE A 419 20.69 -3.37 -15.69
N ASN A 420 19.57 -2.79 -15.25
CA ASN A 420 19.40 -1.34 -15.22
C ASN A 420 20.35 -0.66 -14.24
N GLU A 421 20.52 -1.17 -13.01
CA GLU A 421 21.47 -0.61 -12.03
C GLU A 421 22.91 -0.75 -12.52
N ALA A 422 23.28 -1.83 -13.20
CA ALA A 422 24.61 -1.97 -13.82
C ALA A 422 24.86 -0.91 -14.88
N ALA A 423 23.88 -0.63 -15.73
CA ALA A 423 23.97 0.44 -16.73
C ALA A 423 24.12 1.81 -16.07
N ILE A 424 23.35 2.08 -15.00
CA ILE A 424 23.47 3.30 -14.21
C ILE A 424 24.87 3.43 -13.58
N ASN A 425 25.45 2.33 -13.08
CA ASN A 425 26.79 2.32 -12.46
C ASN A 425 27.87 2.60 -13.51
N ALA A 426 27.78 2.01 -14.72
CA ALA A 426 28.70 2.31 -15.81
C ALA A 426 28.72 3.83 -16.15
N VAL A 427 27.53 4.43 -16.29
CA VAL A 427 27.40 5.88 -16.56
C VAL A 427 27.99 6.73 -15.42
N LYS A 428 27.70 6.38 -14.16
CA LYS A 428 28.27 7.09 -12.99
C LYS A 428 29.81 7.06 -12.93
N LYS A 429 30.39 5.96 -13.45
CA LYS A 429 31.84 5.79 -13.56
C LYS A 429 32.41 6.36 -14.87
N GLY A 430 31.61 7.10 -15.65
CA GLY A 430 32.04 7.77 -16.89
C GLY A 430 32.21 6.83 -18.11
N ARG A 431 31.78 5.56 -17.99
CA ARG A 431 31.94 4.57 -19.06
C ARG A 431 30.72 4.50 -19.96
N LYS A 432 30.93 4.05 -21.21
CA LYS A 432 29.86 3.87 -22.21
C LYS A 432 29.33 2.44 -22.27
N TYR A 433 30.05 1.50 -21.68
CA TYR A 433 29.74 0.08 -21.69
C TYR A 433 29.69 -0.46 -20.28
N VAL A 434 28.75 -1.38 -20.05
CA VAL A 434 28.64 -2.13 -18.80
C VAL A 434 29.69 -3.24 -18.82
N ASN A 435 30.45 -3.36 -17.74
CA ASN A 435 31.39 -4.47 -17.55
C ASN A 435 30.92 -5.42 -16.44
N GLN A 436 31.65 -6.52 -16.26
CA GLN A 436 31.32 -7.53 -15.25
C GLN A 436 31.30 -6.96 -13.81
N ALA A 437 32.16 -5.97 -13.52
CA ALA A 437 32.19 -5.33 -12.19
C ALA A 437 30.91 -4.51 -11.88
N ASP A 438 30.30 -3.89 -12.90
CA ASP A 438 29.04 -3.18 -12.71
C ASP A 438 27.88 -4.14 -12.43
N LEU A 439 27.87 -5.29 -13.11
CA LEU A 439 26.90 -6.35 -12.88
C LEU A 439 27.04 -6.95 -11.50
N PHE A 440 28.28 -7.14 -11.02
CA PHE A 440 28.54 -7.62 -9.68
C PHE A 440 28.06 -6.64 -8.61
N GLU A 441 28.34 -5.34 -8.79
CA GLU A 441 27.87 -4.29 -7.87
C GLU A 441 26.33 -4.20 -7.86
N ALA A 442 25.69 -4.35 -9.04
CA ALA A 442 24.23 -4.39 -9.15
C ALA A 442 23.65 -5.65 -8.49
N PHE A 443 24.32 -6.81 -8.64
CA PHE A 443 23.95 -8.04 -7.96
C PHE A 443 24.01 -7.88 -6.43
N GLU A 444 25.10 -7.32 -5.91
CA GLU A 444 25.21 -7.04 -4.48
C GLU A 444 24.11 -6.10 -3.98
N LEU A 445 23.75 -5.08 -4.78
CA LEU A 445 22.68 -4.15 -4.44
C LEU A 445 21.32 -4.85 -4.32
N VAL A 446 21.03 -5.78 -5.22
CA VAL A 446 19.72 -6.45 -5.31
C VAL A 446 19.66 -7.66 -4.36
N ALA A 447 20.70 -8.47 -4.30
CA ALA A 447 20.74 -9.73 -3.53
C ALA A 447 21.00 -9.49 -2.03
N VAL A 448 21.97 -8.62 -1.70
CA VAL A 448 22.37 -8.32 -0.30
C VAL A 448 21.57 -7.15 0.26
N GLY A 449 21.10 -6.27 -0.62
CA GLY A 449 20.32 -5.08 -0.25
C GLY A 449 21.16 -3.88 0.18
N GLY A 450 20.79 -2.71 -0.35
CA GLY A 450 21.36 -1.43 0.03
C GLY A 450 22.73 -1.10 -0.58
N LYS A 451 23.04 0.18 -0.61
CA LYS A 451 24.32 0.74 -1.08
C LYS A 451 25.34 0.80 0.05
N GLU A 452 26.59 0.74 -0.29
CA GLU A 452 27.67 0.97 0.68
C GLU A 452 27.52 2.35 1.34
N LYS A 453 27.64 2.41 2.65
CA LYS A 453 27.62 3.65 3.42
C LYS A 453 29.02 4.22 3.52
N LYS A 454 29.26 5.34 2.83
CA LYS A 454 30.55 6.05 2.89
C LYS A 454 30.72 6.87 4.17
N ASP A 455 29.63 7.23 4.85
CA ASP A 455 29.63 8.21 5.95
C ASP A 455 29.51 7.57 7.35
N ARG A 456 29.39 6.25 7.44
CA ARG A 456 29.27 5.56 8.73
C ARG A 456 30.62 5.03 9.17
N VAL A 457 31.25 5.77 10.06
CA VAL A 457 32.46 5.32 10.74
C VAL A 457 32.05 4.38 11.89
N MET A 458 32.29 3.06 11.71
CA MET A 458 32.23 2.12 12.83
C MET A 458 33.40 2.39 13.76
N SER A 459 33.20 2.22 15.06
CA SER A 459 34.32 2.24 16.01
C SER A 459 35.26 1.08 15.73
N ASP A 460 36.56 1.24 16.03
CA ASP A 460 37.57 0.19 15.86
C ASP A 460 37.17 -1.11 16.59
N LYS A 461 36.52 -0.98 17.74
CA LYS A 461 35.99 -2.13 18.47
C LYS A 461 34.88 -2.86 17.68
N GLU A 462 33.95 -2.14 17.09
CA GLU A 462 32.87 -2.73 16.28
C GLU A 462 33.44 -3.33 15.01
N ARG A 463 34.34 -2.66 14.30
CA ARG A 463 35.03 -3.19 13.10
C ARG A 463 35.70 -4.53 13.42
N LYS A 464 36.39 -4.60 14.56
CA LYS A 464 37.05 -5.84 14.99
C LYS A 464 36.06 -6.95 15.28
N ILE A 465 34.94 -6.66 15.96
CA ILE A 465 33.90 -7.65 16.26
C ILE A 465 33.29 -8.19 14.95
N VAL A 466 32.92 -7.29 14.01
CA VAL A 466 32.35 -7.67 12.72
C VAL A 466 33.35 -8.48 11.90
N SER A 467 34.66 -8.15 11.90
CA SER A 467 35.68 -8.94 11.19
C SER A 467 35.69 -10.37 11.67
N TYR A 468 35.70 -10.63 12.99
CA TYR A 468 35.68 -11.98 13.55
C TYR A 468 34.34 -12.68 13.27
N HIS A 469 33.24 -11.98 13.29
CA HIS A 469 31.91 -12.52 12.97
C HIS A 469 31.87 -13.03 11.53
N GLU A 470 32.25 -12.24 10.54
CA GLU A 470 32.22 -12.61 9.13
C GLU A 470 33.23 -13.71 8.79
N VAL A 471 34.44 -13.63 9.36
CA VAL A 471 35.44 -14.68 9.18
C VAL A 471 35.01 -15.96 9.86
N GLY A 472 34.28 -15.89 10.97
CA GLY A 472 33.66 -17.05 11.60
C GLY A 472 32.76 -17.81 10.64
N HIS A 473 31.86 -17.13 9.95
CA HIS A 473 31.03 -17.71 8.89
C HIS A 473 31.87 -18.35 7.78
N ALA A 474 32.89 -17.65 7.30
CA ALA A 474 33.72 -18.12 6.19
C ALA A 474 34.51 -19.35 6.52
N ILE A 475 35.13 -19.43 7.73
CA ILE A 475 35.92 -20.56 8.15
C ILE A 475 35.06 -21.82 8.33
N VAL A 476 33.91 -21.69 9.00
CA VAL A 476 32.99 -22.80 9.20
C VAL A 476 32.45 -23.30 7.86
N THR A 477 32.13 -22.37 6.93
CA THR A 477 31.80 -22.75 5.55
C THR A 477 32.89 -23.53 4.87
N ALA A 478 34.14 -23.07 4.92
CA ALA A 478 35.25 -23.70 4.23
C ALA A 478 35.65 -25.11 4.82
N LEU A 479 35.30 -25.33 6.08
CA LEU A 479 35.61 -26.62 6.76
C LEU A 479 34.52 -27.67 6.53
N GLN A 480 33.32 -27.29 6.13
CA GLN A 480 32.22 -28.21 5.88
C GLN A 480 32.19 -28.65 4.40
N LYS A 481 31.81 -29.91 4.16
CA LYS A 481 31.77 -30.48 2.80
C LYS A 481 30.53 -30.15 2.02
N ASN A 482 29.45 -29.73 2.70
CA ASN A 482 28.11 -29.60 2.14
C ASN A 482 27.65 -28.12 2.13
N THR A 483 28.59 -27.21 1.93
CA THR A 483 28.37 -25.76 1.90
C THR A 483 28.73 -25.16 0.55
N GLU A 484 28.18 -24.01 0.25
CA GLU A 484 28.50 -23.23 -0.95
C GLU A 484 29.84 -22.48 -0.74
N PRO A 485 30.68 -22.33 -1.79
CA PRO A 485 31.95 -21.64 -1.63
C PRO A 485 31.81 -20.16 -1.29
N VAL A 486 32.71 -19.69 -0.44
CA VAL A 486 32.82 -18.28 -0.09
C VAL A 486 33.35 -17.51 -1.31
N GLN A 487 32.63 -16.46 -1.73
CA GLN A 487 33.01 -15.60 -2.84
C GLN A 487 33.60 -14.27 -2.37
N LYS A 488 33.05 -13.69 -1.31
CA LYS A 488 33.46 -12.40 -0.77
C LYS A 488 33.17 -12.33 0.73
N ILE A 489 34.07 -11.70 1.47
CA ILE A 489 33.87 -11.34 2.86
C ILE A 489 34.11 -9.84 2.99
N THR A 490 33.22 -9.10 3.61
CA THR A 490 33.39 -7.64 3.76
C THR A 490 32.79 -7.15 5.08
N ILE A 491 33.45 -6.12 5.64
CA ILE A 491 32.98 -5.38 6.81
C ILE A 491 32.51 -3.97 6.47
N VAL A 492 32.33 -3.68 5.18
CA VAL A 492 31.81 -2.38 4.71
C VAL A 492 30.31 -2.30 4.97
N PRO A 493 29.83 -1.33 5.79
CA PRO A 493 28.43 -1.23 6.14
C PRO A 493 27.54 -0.87 4.96
N ARG A 494 26.31 -1.39 4.94
CA ARG A 494 25.30 -1.09 3.91
C ARG A 494 24.09 -0.33 4.45
N THR A 495 23.32 0.28 3.54
CA THR A 495 22.21 1.19 3.91
C THR A 495 21.03 0.46 4.58
N MET A 496 20.85 -0.83 4.37
CA MET A 496 19.79 -1.64 4.98
C MET A 496 20.15 -2.24 6.35
N GLY A 497 21.28 -1.82 6.94
CA GLY A 497 21.63 -2.15 8.32
C GLY A 497 22.66 -3.25 8.48
N ALA A 498 23.04 -3.97 7.44
CA ALA A 498 24.16 -4.90 7.49
C ALA A 498 25.47 -4.15 7.77
N LEU A 499 26.24 -4.64 8.75
CA LEU A 499 27.54 -4.10 9.13
C LEU A 499 28.69 -4.79 8.38
N GLY A 500 28.48 -6.01 7.95
CA GLY A 500 29.31 -6.81 7.09
C GLY A 500 28.45 -7.91 6.46
N TYR A 501 29.04 -8.73 5.61
CA TYR A 501 28.43 -9.95 5.10
C TYR A 501 29.49 -10.87 4.47
N THR A 502 29.20 -12.16 4.51
CA THR A 502 29.93 -13.21 3.82
C THR A 502 29.06 -13.75 2.68
N LEU A 503 29.49 -13.46 1.43
CA LEU A 503 28.77 -13.88 0.24
C LEU A 503 29.16 -15.29 -0.16
N GLN A 504 28.16 -16.16 -0.29
CA GLN A 504 28.28 -17.51 -0.82
C GLN A 504 27.43 -17.60 -2.09
N THR A 505 27.92 -18.27 -3.12
CA THR A 505 27.13 -18.53 -4.34
C THR A 505 27.21 -20.01 -4.67
N PRO A 506 26.08 -20.61 -5.09
CA PRO A 506 26.06 -22.01 -5.46
C PRO A 506 26.91 -22.25 -6.73
N GLU A 507 27.59 -23.36 -6.79
CA GLU A 507 28.28 -23.85 -7.99
C GLU A 507 27.33 -24.54 -8.98
N GLU A 508 26.21 -25.07 -8.47
CA GLU A 508 25.18 -25.76 -9.22
C GLU A 508 23.78 -25.40 -8.71
N GLU A 509 22.79 -25.44 -9.57
CA GLU A 509 21.39 -25.27 -9.15
C GLU A 509 20.89 -26.56 -8.50
N LYS A 510 20.51 -26.47 -7.21
CA LYS A 510 19.99 -27.60 -6.41
C LYS A 510 18.53 -27.40 -6.05
N PHE A 511 17.71 -28.39 -6.38
CA PHE A 511 16.28 -28.41 -6.03
C PHE A 511 15.97 -29.18 -4.76
N LEU A 512 16.87 -30.06 -4.32
CA LEU A 512 16.72 -30.86 -3.11
C LEU A 512 17.87 -30.57 -2.16
N GLN A 513 17.56 -30.41 -0.88
CA GLN A 513 18.54 -30.26 0.20
C GLN A 513 18.42 -31.44 1.14
N THR A 514 19.56 -32.03 1.50
CA THR A 514 19.65 -33.12 2.46
C THR A 514 19.64 -32.61 3.90
N LYS A 515 19.35 -33.49 4.86
CA LYS A 515 19.43 -33.15 6.30
C LYS A 515 20.81 -32.59 6.67
N ASP A 516 21.88 -33.18 6.12
CA ASP A 516 23.24 -32.76 6.41
C ASP A 516 23.58 -31.39 5.82
N GLU A 517 23.10 -31.08 4.64
CA GLU A 517 23.25 -29.73 4.05
C GLU A 517 22.52 -28.66 4.85
N LEU A 518 21.30 -28.96 5.33
CA LEU A 518 20.57 -28.03 6.17
C LEU A 518 21.23 -27.82 7.53
N LEU A 519 21.74 -28.87 8.16
CA LEU A 519 22.51 -28.76 9.41
C LEU A 519 23.82 -27.98 9.20
N ALA A 520 24.55 -28.22 8.11
CA ALA A 520 25.73 -27.45 7.75
C ALA A 520 25.42 -25.97 7.59
N LYS A 521 24.28 -25.64 6.97
CA LYS A 521 23.81 -24.26 6.80
C LYS A 521 23.45 -23.57 8.12
N ILE A 522 22.77 -24.29 9.04
CA ILE A 522 22.51 -23.81 10.41
C ILE A 522 23.80 -23.56 11.15
N THR A 523 24.77 -24.51 11.06
CA THR A 523 26.09 -24.40 11.69
C THR A 523 26.85 -23.18 11.19
N THR A 524 26.79 -22.92 9.89
CA THR A 524 27.33 -21.68 9.28
C THR A 524 26.70 -20.43 9.85
N TYR A 525 25.36 -20.35 9.95
CA TYR A 525 24.68 -19.19 10.56
C TYR A 525 25.07 -18.98 12.04
N MET A 526 25.31 -20.07 12.81
CA MET A 526 25.70 -19.94 14.20
C MET A 526 27.17 -19.52 14.39
N ALA A 527 27.99 -19.62 13.33
CA ALA A 527 29.43 -19.42 13.42
C ALA A 527 29.82 -17.96 13.74
N GLY A 528 29.11 -16.97 13.23
CA GLY A 528 29.35 -15.55 13.57
C GLY A 528 29.21 -15.29 15.07
N ARG A 529 28.12 -15.77 15.68
CA ARG A 529 27.92 -15.73 17.14
C ARG A 529 28.96 -16.51 17.91
N ALA A 530 29.32 -17.70 17.45
CA ALA A 530 30.34 -18.51 18.08
C ALA A 530 31.72 -17.83 18.09
N ALA A 531 32.08 -17.14 16.98
CA ALA A 531 33.31 -16.37 16.88
C ALA A 531 33.33 -15.17 17.86
N GLU A 532 32.20 -14.41 17.96
CA GLU A 532 32.06 -13.31 18.93
C GLU A 532 32.30 -13.79 20.37
N VAL A 533 31.63 -14.86 20.76
CA VAL A 533 31.72 -15.41 22.12
C VAL A 533 33.11 -15.96 22.39
N LEU A 534 33.73 -16.72 21.46
CA LEU A 534 35.06 -17.31 21.58
C LEU A 534 36.15 -16.24 21.77
N VAL A 535 36.04 -15.12 21.08
CA VAL A 535 37.11 -14.11 21.04
C VAL A 535 36.91 -13.03 22.08
N PHE A 536 35.67 -12.51 22.18
CA PHE A 536 35.37 -11.35 23.02
C PHE A 536 34.62 -11.70 24.32
N SER A 537 34.27 -12.98 24.53
CA SER A 537 33.45 -13.43 25.66
C SER A 537 32.13 -12.63 25.80
N SER A 538 31.62 -12.14 24.70
CA SER A 538 30.44 -11.26 24.64
C SER A 538 29.62 -11.58 23.41
N ALA A 539 28.31 -11.39 23.51
CA ALA A 539 27.35 -11.56 22.44
C ALA A 539 26.82 -10.19 21.99
N THR A 540 26.76 -9.93 20.69
CA THR A 540 26.23 -8.68 20.16
C THR A 540 24.87 -8.88 19.48
N SER A 541 24.17 -7.80 19.16
CA SER A 541 22.94 -7.85 18.36
C SER A 541 23.17 -8.14 16.86
N GLY A 542 24.44 -8.22 16.41
CA GLY A 542 24.79 -8.43 15.00
C GLY A 542 24.27 -9.74 14.43
N ALA A 543 24.28 -10.81 15.24
CA ALA A 543 23.82 -12.14 14.82
C ALA A 543 22.28 -12.32 14.76
N ALA A 544 21.48 -11.25 14.89
CA ALA A 544 20.01 -11.40 14.96
C ALA A 544 19.42 -12.06 13.70
N ASN A 545 19.86 -11.65 12.52
CA ASN A 545 19.38 -12.21 11.25
C ASN A 545 19.83 -13.67 11.05
N ASP A 546 21.04 -14.01 11.47
CA ASP A 546 21.54 -15.38 11.37
C ASP A 546 20.75 -16.33 12.27
N ILE A 547 20.42 -15.88 13.48
CA ILE A 547 19.60 -16.65 14.43
C ILE A 547 18.18 -16.82 13.87
N GLU A 548 17.60 -15.79 13.24
CA GLU A 548 16.29 -15.88 12.61
C GLU A 548 16.28 -16.91 11.48
N ASN A 549 17.25 -16.84 10.58
CA ASN A 549 17.40 -17.77 9.45
C ASN A 549 17.65 -19.20 9.92
N ALA A 550 18.55 -19.41 10.87
CA ALA A 550 18.81 -20.71 11.46
C ALA A 550 17.56 -21.32 12.11
N THR A 551 16.80 -20.49 12.85
CA THR A 551 15.55 -20.93 13.50
C THR A 551 14.49 -21.30 12.47
N ALA A 552 14.37 -20.54 11.38
CA ALA A 552 13.42 -20.83 10.30
C ALA A 552 13.74 -22.17 9.62
N ILE A 553 15.02 -22.45 9.33
CA ILE A 553 15.46 -23.71 8.72
C ILE A 553 15.23 -24.87 9.69
N ALA A 554 15.66 -24.76 10.95
CA ALA A 554 15.47 -25.81 11.95
C ALA A 554 14.00 -26.14 12.18
N ARG A 555 13.13 -25.09 12.20
CA ARG A 555 11.67 -25.27 12.31
C ARG A 555 11.10 -25.99 11.09
N ALA A 556 11.52 -25.64 9.88
CA ALA A 556 11.08 -26.31 8.65
C ALA A 556 11.52 -27.80 8.63
N MET A 557 12.74 -28.10 9.07
CA MET A 557 13.24 -29.47 9.20
C MET A 557 12.35 -30.32 10.10
N VAL A 558 11.92 -29.76 11.24
CA VAL A 558 11.06 -30.45 12.22
C VAL A 558 9.62 -30.57 11.75
N THR A 559 9.05 -29.48 11.21
CA THR A 559 7.59 -29.37 10.99
C THR A 559 7.13 -29.71 9.59
N GLN A 560 7.99 -29.56 8.57
CA GLN A 560 7.62 -29.71 7.15
C GLN A 560 8.35 -30.86 6.46
N TYR A 561 9.66 -31.02 6.72
CA TYR A 561 10.49 -31.97 5.95
C TYR A 561 10.58 -33.36 6.57
N GLY A 562 10.04 -33.56 7.80
CA GLY A 562 10.10 -34.83 8.48
C GLY A 562 11.53 -35.27 8.80
N MET A 563 12.45 -34.34 9.09
CA MET A 563 13.87 -34.58 9.34
C MET A 563 14.23 -34.64 10.83
N SER A 564 13.24 -34.56 11.72
CA SER A 564 13.42 -34.74 13.16
C SER A 564 13.38 -36.23 13.54
N ASP A 565 14.29 -36.65 14.37
CA ASP A 565 14.30 -38.02 14.90
C ASP A 565 13.16 -38.24 15.91
N LYS A 566 12.67 -37.17 16.55
CA LYS A 566 11.56 -37.20 17.52
C LYS A 566 10.20 -37.34 16.90
N PHE A 567 9.94 -36.57 15.82
CA PHE A 567 8.64 -36.50 15.16
C PHE A 567 8.56 -37.37 13.89
N GLY A 568 9.69 -37.84 13.38
CA GLY A 568 9.74 -38.65 12.17
C GLY A 568 9.09 -37.92 10.96
N MET A 569 8.27 -38.65 10.19
CA MET A 569 7.63 -38.16 8.96
C MET A 569 6.28 -37.51 9.22
N MET A 570 6.07 -36.92 10.37
CA MET A 570 4.81 -36.23 10.70
C MET A 570 4.83 -34.80 10.15
N CYS A 571 3.79 -34.42 9.38
CA CYS A 571 3.59 -33.03 8.94
C CYS A 571 2.91 -32.25 10.08
N LEU A 572 3.60 -31.27 10.64
CA LEU A 572 3.19 -30.51 11.81
C LEU A 572 2.82 -29.05 11.48
N ALA A 573 3.09 -28.62 10.24
CA ALA A 573 2.77 -27.28 9.76
C ALA A 573 2.34 -27.31 8.30
N THR A 574 1.40 -26.44 7.95
CA THR A 574 0.98 -26.19 6.56
C THR A 574 1.36 -24.79 6.14
N THR A 575 1.80 -24.65 4.89
CA THR A 575 2.12 -23.32 4.33
C THR A 575 0.83 -22.55 4.07
N GLU A 576 0.65 -21.42 4.73
CA GLU A 576 -0.52 -20.57 4.59
C GLU A 576 -0.46 -19.70 3.31
N ASN A 577 0.75 -19.24 2.91
CA ASN A 577 0.97 -18.38 1.76
C ASN A 577 2.10 -18.93 0.89
N GLN A 578 1.75 -19.72 -0.11
CA GLN A 578 2.74 -20.45 -0.93
C GLN A 578 3.71 -19.54 -1.71
N TYR A 579 3.28 -18.33 -2.11
CA TYR A 579 4.04 -17.45 -3.01
C TYR A 579 4.49 -16.12 -2.42
N LEU A 580 4.09 -15.77 -1.19
CA LEU A 580 4.45 -14.49 -0.58
C LEU A 580 5.43 -14.64 0.58
N ASP A 581 5.08 -15.41 1.59
CA ASP A 581 5.77 -15.38 2.88
C ASP A 581 6.34 -16.72 3.33
N ASN A 582 6.00 -17.81 2.69
CA ASN A 582 6.33 -19.18 3.11
C ASN A 582 6.08 -19.45 4.61
N ARG A 583 5.22 -18.64 5.26
CA ARG A 583 4.89 -18.83 6.67
C ARG A 583 4.07 -20.08 6.83
N ALA A 584 4.60 -20.99 7.61
CA ALA A 584 3.90 -22.22 7.95
C ALA A 584 3.11 -22.03 9.24
N GLY A 585 1.80 -22.24 9.16
CA GLY A 585 0.92 -22.31 10.31
C GLY A 585 1.00 -23.69 10.95
N LEU A 586 1.20 -23.77 12.28
CA LEU A 586 1.21 -25.05 13.00
C LEU A 586 -0.21 -25.65 13.01
N ILE A 587 -0.30 -26.97 12.74
CA ILE A 587 -1.55 -27.74 12.74
C ILE A 587 -1.59 -28.78 13.87
N CYS A 588 -0.83 -28.56 14.95
CA CYS A 588 -0.72 -29.44 16.09
C CYS A 588 -1.24 -28.78 17.38
N GLY A 589 -1.46 -29.57 18.41
CA GLY A 589 -1.86 -29.09 19.74
C GLY A 589 -0.72 -28.35 20.46
N GLU A 590 -1.05 -27.55 21.49
CA GLU A 590 -0.11 -26.73 22.24
C GLU A 590 1.03 -27.51 22.86
N GLU A 591 0.79 -28.72 23.39
CA GLU A 591 1.82 -29.58 23.95
C GLU A 591 2.84 -30.03 22.89
N THR A 592 2.37 -30.37 21.68
CA THR A 592 3.24 -30.72 20.57
C THR A 592 4.01 -29.49 20.09
N ALA A 593 3.40 -28.31 20.06
CA ALA A 593 4.07 -27.06 19.71
C ALA A 593 5.24 -26.75 20.67
N ALA A 594 5.04 -26.93 21.98
CA ALA A 594 6.10 -26.78 22.96
C ALA A 594 7.25 -27.79 22.75
N GLN A 595 6.91 -29.02 22.35
CA GLN A 595 7.92 -30.03 22.02
C GLN A 595 8.69 -29.74 20.73
N ILE A 596 8.04 -29.10 19.72
CA ILE A 596 8.68 -28.61 18.49
C ILE A 596 9.69 -27.54 18.86
N ASP A 597 9.33 -26.57 19.70
CA ASP A 597 10.25 -25.51 20.14
C ASP A 597 11.46 -26.07 20.87
N GLY A 598 11.28 -27.11 21.71
CA GLY A 598 12.38 -27.81 22.38
C GLY A 598 13.31 -28.53 21.40
N GLU A 599 12.78 -29.18 20.36
CA GLU A 599 13.55 -29.85 19.31
C GLU A 599 14.32 -28.86 18.44
N VAL A 600 13.67 -27.76 18.03
CA VAL A 600 14.33 -26.67 17.29
C VAL A 600 15.51 -26.11 18.09
N LEU A 601 15.28 -25.82 19.37
CA LEU A 601 16.36 -25.34 20.26
C LEU A 601 17.50 -26.33 20.37
N SER A 602 17.20 -27.64 20.45
CA SER A 602 18.23 -28.71 20.50
C SER A 602 19.07 -28.72 19.23
N ILE A 603 18.44 -28.60 18.04
CA ILE A 603 19.17 -28.56 16.77
C ILE A 603 20.09 -27.32 16.72
N ILE A 604 19.58 -26.14 17.08
CA ILE A 604 20.36 -24.90 17.05
C ILE A 604 21.54 -24.96 18.01
N ASN A 605 21.33 -25.45 19.25
CA ASN A 605 22.41 -25.59 20.23
C ASN A 605 23.47 -26.55 19.75
N LYS A 606 23.08 -27.69 19.18
CA LYS A 606 24.05 -28.65 18.63
C LYS A 606 24.87 -28.01 17.50
N CYS A 607 24.25 -27.36 16.56
CA CYS A 607 24.93 -26.65 15.45
C CYS A 607 25.85 -25.53 15.97
N TYR A 608 25.42 -24.81 17.02
CA TYR A 608 26.26 -23.81 17.68
C TYR A 608 27.51 -24.43 18.33
N ASP A 609 27.35 -25.55 19.05
CA ASP A 609 28.45 -26.26 19.66
C ASP A 609 29.43 -26.81 18.60
N ASP A 610 28.90 -27.36 17.49
CA ASP A 610 29.71 -27.82 16.35
C ASP A 610 30.50 -26.63 15.73
N ALA A 611 29.86 -25.47 15.52
CA ALA A 611 30.53 -24.27 15.04
C ALA A 611 31.60 -23.77 16.00
N MET A 612 31.33 -23.77 17.31
CA MET A 612 32.28 -23.38 18.35
C MET A 612 33.50 -24.31 18.35
N GLN A 613 33.30 -25.62 18.25
CA GLN A 613 34.41 -26.59 18.20
C GLN A 613 35.26 -26.35 16.94
N LEU A 614 34.65 -26.20 15.77
CA LEU A 614 35.37 -25.90 14.52
C LEU A 614 36.25 -24.66 14.64
N LEU A 615 35.72 -23.60 15.27
CA LEU A 615 36.46 -22.34 15.45
C LEU A 615 37.58 -22.46 16.51
N ILE A 616 37.40 -23.23 17.58
CA ILE A 616 38.43 -23.50 18.57
C ILE A 616 39.61 -24.23 17.91
N GLU A 617 39.32 -25.27 17.12
CA GLU A 617 40.36 -26.06 16.41
C GLU A 617 41.08 -25.26 15.34
N ASN A 618 40.47 -24.15 14.88
CA ASN A 618 41.01 -23.29 13.82
C ASN A 618 41.27 -21.86 14.29
N ARG A 619 41.53 -21.67 15.59
CA ARG A 619 41.72 -20.37 16.21
C ARG A 619 42.80 -19.50 15.55
N GLU A 620 43.92 -20.09 15.16
CA GLU A 620 44.99 -19.37 14.47
C GLU A 620 44.54 -18.81 13.13
N SER A 621 43.77 -19.57 12.36
CA SER A 621 43.17 -19.10 11.09
C SER A 621 42.17 -18.00 11.32
N LEU A 622 41.31 -18.13 12.34
CA LEU A 622 40.34 -17.10 12.71
C LEU A 622 41.04 -15.77 13.05
N ASP A 623 42.08 -15.80 13.89
CA ASP A 623 42.78 -14.57 14.29
C ASP A 623 43.49 -13.89 13.10
N LYS A 624 44.25 -14.64 12.31
CA LYS A 624 45.03 -14.09 11.20
C LYS A 624 44.14 -13.54 10.06
N ILE A 625 43.11 -14.29 9.70
CA ILE A 625 42.21 -13.86 8.61
C ILE A 625 41.35 -12.68 9.06
N SER A 626 40.89 -12.66 10.32
CA SER A 626 40.13 -11.53 10.86
C SER A 626 40.96 -10.25 10.94
N GLU A 627 42.25 -10.37 11.28
CA GLU A 627 43.17 -9.23 11.29
C GLU A 627 43.43 -8.71 9.86
N TYR A 628 43.63 -9.62 8.90
CA TYR A 628 43.75 -9.27 7.49
C TYR A 628 42.47 -8.58 6.94
N LEU A 629 41.28 -9.10 7.26
CA LEU A 629 40.01 -8.50 6.88
C LEU A 629 39.81 -7.13 7.55
N TYR A 630 40.21 -6.97 8.79
CA TYR A 630 40.16 -5.67 9.49
C TYR A 630 40.98 -4.59 8.79
N GLU A 631 42.16 -4.95 8.24
CA GLU A 631 43.06 -4.01 7.53
C GLU A 631 42.57 -3.70 6.11
N HIS A 632 42.05 -4.69 5.39
CA HIS A 632 41.68 -4.57 3.97
C HIS A 632 40.21 -4.31 3.73
N GLU A 633 39.33 -4.39 4.76
CA GLU A 633 37.88 -4.20 4.76
C GLU A 633 37.09 -5.16 3.86
N THR A 634 37.69 -5.70 2.81
CA THR A 634 37.08 -6.65 1.89
C THR A 634 38.13 -7.62 1.37
N ILE A 635 37.82 -8.92 1.38
CA ILE A 635 38.65 -9.97 0.81
C ILE A 635 37.83 -10.88 -0.09
N THR A 636 38.46 -11.38 -1.13
CA THR A 636 37.83 -12.34 -2.06
C THR A 636 37.89 -13.75 -1.52
N GLY A 637 37.01 -14.62 -2.04
CA GLY A 637 37.04 -16.04 -1.69
C GLY A 637 38.38 -16.70 -2.03
N LYS A 638 39.05 -16.31 -3.13
CA LYS A 638 40.39 -16.82 -3.46
C LYS A 638 41.45 -16.38 -2.45
N GLU A 639 41.49 -15.10 -2.11
CA GLU A 639 42.43 -14.58 -1.10
C GLU A 639 42.19 -15.23 0.25
N PHE A 640 40.91 -15.34 0.64
CA PHE A 640 40.53 -16.08 1.85
C PHE A 640 41.05 -17.51 1.83
N MET A 641 40.76 -18.27 0.78
CA MET A 641 41.19 -19.67 0.65
C MET A 641 42.73 -19.82 0.57
N LYS A 642 43.40 -18.88 -0.06
CA LYS A 642 44.88 -18.86 -0.12
C LYS A 642 45.46 -18.70 1.27
N ILE A 643 45.06 -17.67 2.03
CA ILE A 643 45.50 -17.42 3.39
C ILE A 643 45.17 -18.63 4.30
N PHE A 644 43.94 -19.16 4.16
CA PHE A 644 43.51 -20.30 4.95
C PHE A 644 44.37 -21.56 4.69
N ARG A 645 44.71 -21.88 3.42
CA ARG A 645 45.55 -23.02 3.06
C ARG A 645 47.00 -22.80 3.49
N GLU A 646 47.53 -21.61 3.34
CA GLU A 646 48.88 -21.28 3.82
C GLU A 646 49.02 -21.54 5.33
N ILE A 647 48.05 -21.09 6.12
CA ILE A 647 48.04 -21.32 7.59
C ILE A 647 47.94 -22.80 7.92
N LYS A 648 47.16 -23.58 7.15
CA LYS A 648 46.95 -25.01 7.36
C LYS A 648 48.07 -25.90 6.75
N GLY A 649 48.97 -25.32 5.98
CA GLY A 649 49.99 -26.10 5.24
C GLY A 649 49.40 -27.01 4.15
N ILE A 650 48.22 -26.63 3.61
CA ILE A 650 47.55 -27.38 2.55
C ILE A 650 48.10 -26.87 1.21
N PRO A 651 48.66 -27.73 0.32
CA PRO A 651 49.20 -27.31 -0.96
C PRO A 651 48.07 -26.68 -1.83
N GLU A 652 48.43 -25.68 -2.65
CA GLU A 652 47.50 -25.14 -3.64
C GLU A 652 47.12 -26.29 -4.60
N PRO A 653 45.84 -26.43 -4.95
CA PRO A 653 45.44 -27.40 -5.96
C PRO A 653 46.11 -27.01 -7.29
N GLU A 654 46.65 -28.00 -8.04
CA GLU A 654 47.10 -27.78 -9.40
C GLU A 654 45.94 -27.10 -10.18
N GLU A 655 46.24 -25.99 -10.90
CA GLU A 655 45.22 -25.24 -11.67
C GLU A 655 44.56 -26.17 -12.68
N GLU A 656 43.54 -26.90 -12.27
CA GLU A 656 42.52 -27.35 -13.18
C GLU A 656 41.82 -26.07 -13.67
N SER A 657 41.60 -25.97 -14.99
CA SER A 657 40.94 -24.84 -15.69
C SER A 657 39.50 -24.67 -15.21
N THR A 658 39.32 -24.35 -13.96
CA THR A 658 38.05 -24.00 -13.36
C THR A 658 37.64 -22.63 -13.91
N LYS A 659 36.45 -22.53 -14.45
CA LYS A 659 35.87 -21.26 -14.87
C LYS A 659 36.00 -20.25 -13.72
N LYS A 660 36.52 -19.05 -14.04
CA LYS A 660 36.66 -17.97 -13.04
C LYS A 660 35.29 -17.72 -12.42
N SER A 661 35.27 -17.53 -11.11
CA SER A 661 34.02 -17.17 -10.43
C SER A 661 33.49 -15.81 -10.89
N PHE A 662 32.20 -15.56 -10.72
CA PHE A 662 31.57 -14.30 -11.10
C PHE A 662 32.26 -13.07 -10.48
N MET A 663 32.67 -13.17 -9.23
CA MET A 663 33.42 -12.11 -8.57
C MET A 663 34.84 -11.91 -9.15
N GLU A 664 35.53 -12.98 -9.50
CA GLU A 664 36.87 -12.89 -10.10
C GLU A 664 36.84 -12.22 -11.46
N GLN A 665 35.83 -12.54 -12.27
CA GLN A 665 35.57 -11.87 -13.54
C GLN A 665 35.30 -10.37 -13.32
N ALA A 666 34.53 -10.01 -12.25
CA ALA A 666 34.27 -8.64 -11.90
C ALA A 666 35.54 -7.87 -11.49
N MET A 667 36.41 -8.47 -10.70
CA MET A 667 37.66 -7.85 -10.27
C MET A 667 38.65 -7.68 -11.43
N ASP A 668 38.75 -8.66 -12.32
CA ASP A 668 39.59 -8.54 -13.52
C ASP A 668 39.08 -7.43 -14.43
N ALA A 669 37.76 -7.29 -14.60
CA ALA A 669 37.14 -6.20 -15.36
C ALA A 669 37.42 -4.83 -14.71
N GLU A 670 37.36 -4.72 -13.39
CA GLU A 670 37.71 -3.49 -12.69
C GLU A 670 39.20 -3.11 -12.81
N ARG A 671 40.11 -4.10 -12.74
CA ARG A 671 41.55 -3.89 -12.97
C ARG A 671 41.84 -3.40 -14.38
N GLN A 672 41.19 -4.01 -15.38
CA GLN A 672 41.33 -3.60 -16.79
C GLN A 672 40.81 -2.18 -17.03
N SER A 673 39.68 -1.79 -16.40
CA SER A 673 39.13 -0.44 -16.52
C SER A 673 40.05 0.63 -15.91
N LYS A 674 40.71 0.34 -14.78
CA LYS A 674 41.67 1.27 -14.12
C LYS A 674 43.01 1.37 -14.87
N GLY A 675 43.39 0.34 -15.63
CA GLY A 675 44.62 0.34 -16.45
C GLY A 675 44.50 1.19 -17.73
N ASN A 676 43.29 1.33 -18.29
CA ASN A 676 43.05 2.13 -19.50
C ASN A 676 42.82 3.61 -19.25
N ASP A 677 42.58 4.05 -17.99
CA ASP A 677 42.46 5.46 -17.63
C ASP A 677 43.83 6.12 -17.35
N GLY A 678 44.93 5.39 -17.53
CA GLY A 678 46.33 5.84 -17.30
C GLY A 678 47.15 6.07 -18.56
N GLU A 679 46.61 5.84 -19.76
CA GLU A 679 47.16 6.24 -21.06
C GLU A 679 46.25 7.32 -21.69
#